data_70ba7d84293b5b2effff6b1f8d01178c
#
_entry.id   70ba7d84293b5b2effff6b1f8d01178c
#
_cell.length_a   1.000
_cell.length_b   1.000
_cell.length_c   1.000
_cell.angle_alpha   90.00
_cell.angle_beta   90.00
_cell.angle_gamma   90.00
#
_symmetry.space_group_name_H-M   'P 1'
#
loop_
_entity.id
_entity.type
_entity.pdbx_description
1 polymer ?
#
loop_
_entity_poly.entity_id
_entity_poly.type
_entity_poly.pdbx_seq_one_letter_code
_entity_poly.pdbx_strand_id
1 'polypeptide(L)'
;MLFFVVFLLFSILVLRLGELQIVFGEDFQRELARTEDITISNPVPRGKMYDRYGKVIVDNTPLNAITYTKYQGVDQKKMLDTAAKLAKIINKDTSKVRERDKKDFWMMKHPKEAKAKITEKEWNQYKGKKLDDKQIYKLQLKRITDQDLDSLSADDLKTLAIFREFNSGYALTPQIVKNKDVTPEEYAAVSEDLENLPGIDTTTDWERNYVFGDTLKTILGDVSSSESGLPKDESEKYLAQGYSRNDRVGTSYLEKKYEDVLHGQKAKVKNVTNKSGKIISTEVVSEGDRGNDLVLTVDMDLQTQVEKIIEDEMWAAKRSGNTGLMDRAFVVLMDPHTGEILTMAGKKIARNPETGKLEMQDYALGTFTTSYNVGSAVKGATILTGYKTGAIKPGDKQLDEPLVIAHTPIKKSWKTFGWINDQRALQVSSNVYMWKTVIAMGGGHYAPNKALQLDPSTFDTLRKSFNQFGLGVRTGIDLPNETPGVVGPERKPGLLLDLAIGQYDMYTPLQLAQYVSTIANGGYRVQPHMVKEIREPEQDSNELGPVIEEIQPKVLNHLDMKDEWIKRVQEGFRMVFQVGDGTATGYFRSATYNPAGKTGTAQAFYYGTDRSRWGTPVMNLSLVSFAPYDNPEVAMAVVVPWAYQGNTGPAVNDLIGRRVLDAYFDLKKNRQVATDPAQTNNQTTQQTQEQQNNQTTQRTDESQVNETNQQTGETQTNQ
;
A
#
# COMPACT_ATOMS: atom_id res chain seq x y z
N MET A 1 4.43 -7.79 90.69
CA MET A 1 5.21 -8.34 89.62
C MET A 1 4.36 -8.80 88.41
N LEU A 2 3.41 -9.67 88.59
CA LEU A 2 2.55 -10.18 87.50
C LEU A 2 1.83 -9.10 86.72
N PHE A 3 1.19 -8.15 87.42
CA PHE A 3 0.50 -7.01 86.80
C PHE A 3 1.41 -6.13 85.93
N PHE A 4 2.62 -5.92 86.34
CA PHE A 4 3.61 -5.14 85.58
C PHE A 4 4.06 -5.87 84.29
N VAL A 5 4.20 -7.21 84.35
CA VAL A 5 4.53 -8.06 83.16
C VAL A 5 3.39 -8.04 82.15
N VAL A 6 2.13 -8.18 82.63
CA VAL A 6 0.94 -8.12 81.74
C VAL A 6 0.78 -6.74 81.12
N PHE A 7 1.03 -5.65 81.89
CA PHE A 7 0.98 -4.27 81.38
C PHE A 7 2.08 -4.03 80.32
N LEU A 8 3.30 -4.56 80.54
CA LEU A 8 4.39 -4.43 79.57
C LEU A 8 4.12 -5.19 78.31
N LEU A 9 3.59 -6.41 78.36
CA LEU A 9 3.19 -7.20 77.20
C LEU A 9 2.05 -6.51 76.40
N PHE A 10 1.07 -5.93 77.09
CA PHE A 10 -0.02 -5.21 76.46
C PHE A 10 0.45 -3.91 75.78
N SER A 11 1.39 -3.20 76.41
CA SER A 11 1.99 -2.01 75.84
C SER A 11 2.83 -2.35 74.59
N ILE A 12 3.59 -3.44 74.59
CA ILE A 12 4.30 -3.94 73.38
C ILE A 12 3.31 -4.32 72.25
N LEU A 13 2.18 -4.91 72.60
CA LEU A 13 1.14 -5.30 71.62
C LEU A 13 0.47 -4.04 70.99
N VAL A 14 0.17 -3.02 71.76
CA VAL A 14 -0.37 -1.73 71.29
C VAL A 14 0.64 -0.99 70.45
N LEU A 15 1.94 -0.95 70.86
CA LEU A 15 3.03 -0.37 70.04
C LEU A 15 3.18 -1.09 68.71
N ARG A 16 3.14 -2.45 68.70
CA ARG A 16 3.26 -3.22 67.48
C ARG A 16 2.03 -3.02 66.57
N LEU A 17 0.84 -2.87 67.13
CA LEU A 17 -0.38 -2.58 66.37
C LEU A 17 -0.29 -1.18 65.76
N GLY A 18 0.20 -0.17 66.50
CA GLY A 18 0.46 1.17 65.98
C GLY A 18 1.49 1.19 64.88
N GLU A 19 2.59 0.44 64.99
CA GLU A 19 3.60 0.31 63.96
C GLU A 19 2.99 -0.34 62.68
N LEU A 20 2.21 -1.39 62.82
CA LEU A 20 1.50 -2.03 61.69
C LEU A 20 0.49 -1.14 61.02
N GLN A 21 -0.28 -0.33 61.80
CA GLN A 21 -1.31 0.56 61.23
C GLN A 21 -0.75 1.87 60.70
N ILE A 22 0.27 2.49 61.34
CA ILE A 22 0.75 3.83 61.00
C ILE A 22 1.93 3.75 60.02
N VAL A 23 2.89 2.81 60.21
CA VAL A 23 4.09 2.74 59.39
C VAL A 23 3.86 1.87 58.14
N PHE A 24 3.18 0.74 58.30
CA PHE A 24 2.93 -0.21 57.21
C PHE A 24 1.50 -0.15 56.63
N GLY A 25 0.61 0.64 57.21
CA GLY A 25 -0.79 0.72 56.79
C GLY A 25 -0.97 1.17 55.34
N GLU A 26 -0.17 2.14 54.92
CA GLU A 26 -0.18 2.60 53.51
C GLU A 26 0.38 1.56 52.54
N ASP A 27 1.42 0.81 52.93
CA ASP A 27 2.01 -0.23 52.11
C ASP A 27 1.07 -1.45 52.00
N PHE A 28 0.40 -1.84 53.10
CA PHE A 28 -0.65 -2.85 53.06
C PHE A 28 -1.89 -2.41 52.28
N GLN A 29 -2.28 -1.12 52.34
CA GLN A 29 -3.37 -0.60 51.52
C GLN A 29 -2.95 -0.56 50.03
N ARG A 30 -1.69 -0.19 49.71
CA ARG A 30 -1.18 -0.22 48.33
C ARG A 30 -1.10 -1.65 47.79
N GLU A 31 -0.74 -2.62 48.63
CA GLU A 31 -0.65 -4.03 48.23
C GLU A 31 -2.05 -4.67 48.08
N LEU A 32 -3.02 -4.26 48.89
CA LEU A 32 -4.44 -4.63 48.75
C LEU A 32 -5.05 -3.96 47.49
N ALA A 33 -4.77 -2.69 47.28
CA ALA A 33 -5.19 -1.98 46.07
C ALA A 33 -4.59 -2.58 44.80
N ARG A 34 -3.34 -3.03 44.83
CA ARG A 34 -2.69 -3.73 43.70
C ARG A 34 -3.31 -5.10 43.38
N THR A 35 -3.90 -5.76 44.34
CA THR A 35 -4.56 -7.06 44.13
C THR A 35 -6.05 -6.95 43.79
N GLU A 36 -6.66 -5.79 44.04
CA GLU A 36 -8.11 -5.58 43.84
C GLU A 36 -8.45 -4.75 42.60
N ASP A 37 -7.52 -3.91 42.11
CA ASP A 37 -7.76 -3.01 40.99
C ASP A 37 -7.00 -3.47 39.74
N ILE A 38 -7.70 -3.95 38.72
CA ILE A 38 -7.15 -4.36 37.46
C ILE A 38 -7.58 -3.37 36.38
N THR A 39 -6.63 -2.59 35.85
CA THR A 39 -6.89 -1.73 34.69
C THR A 39 -6.71 -2.54 33.41
N ILE A 40 -7.76 -2.65 32.62
CA ILE A 40 -7.79 -3.29 31.30
C ILE A 40 -7.82 -2.17 30.25
N SER A 41 -7.06 -2.34 29.17
CA SER A 41 -7.07 -1.43 28.04
C SER A 41 -7.77 -2.09 26.86
N ASN A 42 -8.91 -1.53 26.45
CA ASN A 42 -9.67 -2.02 25.30
C ASN A 42 -9.23 -1.31 24.02
N PRO A 43 -9.15 -2.04 22.88
CA PRO A 43 -8.78 -1.44 21.61
C PRO A 43 -9.85 -0.44 21.14
N VAL A 44 -9.40 0.62 20.48
CA VAL A 44 -10.25 1.60 19.80
C VAL A 44 -10.04 1.51 18.29
N PRO A 45 -10.97 2.02 17.46
CA PRO A 45 -10.79 2.06 16.02
C PRO A 45 -9.57 2.89 15.62
N ARG A 46 -8.91 2.50 14.54
CA ARG A 46 -7.85 3.33 13.93
C ARG A 46 -8.46 4.51 13.19
N GLY A 47 -7.67 5.56 12.96
CA GLY A 47 -8.03 6.64 12.05
C GLY A 47 -8.43 6.13 10.67
N LYS A 48 -9.36 6.79 10.01
CA LYS A 48 -9.78 6.49 8.64
C LYS A 48 -8.82 7.11 7.64
N MET A 49 -8.87 6.64 6.38
CA MET A 49 -8.19 7.29 5.26
C MET A 49 -9.23 7.73 4.24
N TYR A 50 -9.11 8.96 3.79
CA TYR A 50 -9.99 9.58 2.80
C TYR A 50 -9.20 9.95 1.56
N ASP A 51 -9.87 10.05 0.42
CA ASP A 51 -9.30 10.66 -0.77
C ASP A 51 -9.31 12.20 -0.66
N ARG A 52 -8.75 12.87 -1.66
CA ARG A 52 -8.65 14.36 -1.69
C ARG A 52 -10.00 15.08 -1.68
N TYR A 53 -11.10 14.39 -1.93
CA TYR A 53 -12.47 14.90 -1.96
C TYR A 53 -13.32 14.44 -0.76
N GLY A 54 -12.71 13.78 0.22
CA GLY A 54 -13.39 13.28 1.42
C GLY A 54 -14.10 11.94 1.25
N LYS A 55 -13.85 11.20 0.15
CA LYS A 55 -14.38 9.85 -0.04
C LYS A 55 -13.59 8.86 0.82
N VAL A 56 -14.27 8.05 1.62
CA VAL A 56 -13.63 7.05 2.48
C VAL A 56 -12.92 5.99 1.63
N ILE A 57 -11.63 5.78 1.88
CA ILE A 57 -10.79 4.74 1.26
C ILE A 57 -10.61 3.56 2.20
N VAL A 58 -10.27 3.85 3.47
CA VAL A 58 -10.05 2.83 4.50
C VAL A 58 -10.89 3.21 5.73
N ASP A 59 -11.74 2.29 6.15
CA ASP A 59 -12.61 2.40 7.31
C ASP A 59 -12.33 1.29 8.32
N ASN A 60 -13.12 1.22 9.37
CA ASN A 60 -13.13 0.16 10.36
C ASN A 60 -14.53 -0.46 10.43
N THR A 61 -14.60 -1.78 10.34
CA THR A 61 -15.85 -2.53 10.56
C THR A 61 -15.88 -3.00 12.01
N PRO A 62 -16.90 -2.65 12.79
CA PRO A 62 -17.06 -3.17 14.15
C PRO A 62 -17.42 -4.65 14.11
N LEU A 63 -16.81 -5.42 15.01
CA LEU A 63 -17.05 -6.86 15.16
C LEU A 63 -17.36 -7.17 16.61
N ASN A 64 -18.37 -7.99 16.86
CA ASN A 64 -18.57 -8.57 18.16
C ASN A 64 -17.36 -9.47 18.52
N ALA A 65 -16.80 -9.27 19.70
CA ALA A 65 -15.65 -10.03 20.15
C ALA A 65 -15.87 -10.60 21.57
N ILE A 66 -15.33 -11.80 21.76
CA ILE A 66 -15.26 -12.47 23.05
C ILE A 66 -13.80 -12.51 23.44
N THR A 67 -13.47 -11.97 24.61
CA THR A 67 -12.11 -11.83 25.11
C THR A 67 -11.91 -12.64 26.39
N TYR A 68 -10.64 -12.93 26.69
CA TYR A 68 -10.22 -13.52 27.96
C TYR A 68 -9.06 -12.71 28.54
N THR A 69 -9.21 -12.30 29.80
CA THR A 69 -8.14 -11.63 30.55
C THR A 69 -7.58 -12.58 31.58
N LYS A 70 -6.29 -12.92 31.44
CA LYS A 70 -5.58 -13.78 32.38
C LYS A 70 -5.16 -12.98 33.60
N TYR A 71 -5.72 -13.29 34.78
CA TYR A 71 -5.30 -12.69 36.03
C TYR A 71 -4.05 -13.36 36.60
N GLN A 72 -3.30 -12.65 37.46
CA GLN A 72 -2.12 -13.22 38.10
C GLN A 72 -2.54 -14.38 39.04
N GLY A 73 -1.80 -15.52 38.96
CA GLY A 73 -2.04 -16.68 39.81
C GLY A 73 -3.22 -17.55 39.42
N VAL A 74 -3.81 -17.37 38.23
CA VAL A 74 -4.85 -18.29 37.74
C VAL A 74 -4.28 -19.69 37.50
N ASP A 75 -4.88 -20.71 38.13
CA ASP A 75 -4.55 -22.10 37.91
C ASP A 75 -5.01 -22.60 36.53
N GLN A 76 -4.13 -23.36 35.86
CA GLN A 76 -4.43 -23.98 34.56
C GLN A 76 -5.71 -24.79 34.53
N LYS A 77 -6.04 -25.46 35.64
CA LYS A 77 -7.27 -26.22 35.74
C LYS A 77 -8.51 -25.33 35.66
N LYS A 78 -8.50 -24.19 36.36
CA LYS A 78 -9.60 -23.22 36.30
C LYS A 78 -9.75 -22.62 34.91
N MET A 79 -8.62 -22.32 34.23
CA MET A 79 -8.64 -21.87 32.84
C MET A 79 -9.27 -22.92 31.92
N LEU A 80 -8.92 -24.19 32.10
CA LEU A 80 -9.47 -25.27 31.30
C LEU A 80 -10.97 -25.46 31.56
N ASP A 81 -11.42 -25.37 32.83
CA ASP A 81 -12.84 -25.46 33.20
C ASP A 81 -13.65 -24.31 32.58
N THR A 82 -13.08 -23.08 32.58
CA THR A 82 -13.71 -21.93 31.91
C THR A 82 -13.76 -22.14 30.39
N ALA A 83 -12.67 -22.62 29.76
CA ALA A 83 -12.64 -22.92 28.33
C ALA A 83 -13.68 -23.98 27.94
N ALA A 84 -13.86 -25.02 28.78
CA ALA A 84 -14.86 -26.07 28.56
C ALA A 84 -16.31 -25.57 28.69
N LYS A 85 -16.56 -24.63 29.61
CA LYS A 85 -17.88 -23.95 29.71
C LYS A 85 -18.14 -23.09 28.46
N LEU A 86 -17.17 -22.24 28.07
CA LEU A 86 -17.29 -21.37 26.90
C LEU A 86 -17.46 -22.17 25.60
N ALA A 87 -16.81 -23.34 25.46
CA ALA A 87 -16.92 -24.23 24.30
C ALA A 87 -18.34 -24.76 24.06
N LYS A 88 -19.21 -24.73 25.10
CA LYS A 88 -20.63 -25.12 24.98
C LYS A 88 -21.50 -23.99 24.46
N ILE A 89 -21.05 -22.75 24.60
CA ILE A 89 -21.81 -21.54 24.24
C ILE A 89 -21.40 -21.06 22.83
N ILE A 90 -20.10 -21.13 22.49
CA ILE A 90 -19.62 -20.62 21.23
C ILE A 90 -19.09 -21.71 20.30
N ASN A 91 -19.19 -21.49 19.01
CA ASN A 91 -18.52 -22.32 18.01
C ASN A 91 -17.13 -21.73 17.70
N LYS A 92 -16.06 -22.52 17.95
CA LYS A 92 -14.67 -22.10 17.66
C LYS A 92 -14.07 -23.00 16.60
N ASP A 93 -13.43 -22.37 15.59
CA ASP A 93 -12.67 -23.08 14.57
C ASP A 93 -11.49 -23.85 15.20
N THR A 94 -11.36 -25.11 14.85
CA THR A 94 -10.32 -26.02 15.33
C THR A 94 -9.22 -26.29 14.31
N SER A 95 -9.30 -25.74 13.10
CA SER A 95 -8.36 -25.99 11.98
C SER A 95 -6.91 -25.61 12.32
N LYS A 96 -6.72 -24.62 13.18
CA LYS A 96 -5.41 -24.14 13.64
C LYS A 96 -4.82 -24.95 14.82
N VAL A 97 -5.52 -25.99 15.32
CA VAL A 97 -5.03 -26.84 16.42
C VAL A 97 -4.00 -27.81 15.89
N ARG A 98 -2.75 -27.68 16.32
CA ARG A 98 -1.65 -28.51 15.87
C ARG A 98 -1.67 -29.87 16.58
N GLU A 99 -1.08 -30.90 15.97
CA GLU A 99 -0.92 -32.23 16.55
C GLU A 99 -0.25 -32.18 17.94
N ARG A 100 0.76 -31.34 18.12
CA ARG A 100 1.40 -31.15 19.41
C ARG A 100 0.44 -30.61 20.47
N ASP A 101 -0.41 -29.65 20.13
CA ASP A 101 -1.39 -29.09 21.06
C ASP A 101 -2.39 -30.15 21.48
N LYS A 102 -2.80 -31.05 20.56
CA LYS A 102 -3.65 -32.23 20.87
C LYS A 102 -2.97 -33.19 21.83
N LYS A 103 -1.67 -33.49 21.62
CA LYS A 103 -0.89 -34.37 22.52
C LYS A 103 -0.76 -33.79 23.93
N ASP A 104 -0.46 -32.49 24.03
CA ASP A 104 -0.37 -31.79 25.31
C ASP A 104 -1.71 -31.80 26.05
N PHE A 105 -2.80 -31.53 25.34
CA PHE A 105 -4.17 -31.58 25.90
C PHE A 105 -4.58 -32.96 26.30
N TRP A 106 -4.27 -33.99 25.50
CA TRP A 106 -4.53 -35.39 25.83
C TRP A 106 -3.82 -35.79 27.12
N MET A 107 -2.57 -35.40 27.31
CA MET A 107 -1.83 -35.65 28.57
C MET A 107 -2.49 -34.98 29.78
N MET A 108 -3.02 -33.76 29.60
CA MET A 108 -3.74 -33.06 30.67
C MET A 108 -5.04 -33.76 31.05
N LYS A 109 -5.77 -34.30 30.06
CA LYS A 109 -7.04 -34.98 30.24
C LYS A 109 -6.85 -36.43 30.78
N HIS A 110 -5.76 -37.08 30.36
CA HIS A 110 -5.46 -38.48 30.68
C HIS A 110 -4.12 -38.63 31.43
N PRO A 111 -3.96 -38.02 32.65
CA PRO A 111 -2.67 -37.96 33.34
C PRO A 111 -2.13 -39.33 33.77
N LYS A 112 -3.02 -40.29 34.06
CA LYS A 112 -2.61 -41.66 34.43
C LYS A 112 -2.05 -42.41 33.22
N GLU A 113 -2.71 -42.33 32.07
CA GLU A 113 -2.31 -42.95 30.82
C GLU A 113 -1.05 -42.32 30.28
N ALA A 114 -0.93 -40.98 30.36
CA ALA A 114 0.28 -40.24 29.99
C ALA A 114 1.50 -40.70 30.83
N LYS A 115 1.33 -40.94 32.13
CA LYS A 115 2.38 -41.50 32.99
C LYS A 115 2.73 -42.94 32.59
N ALA A 116 1.76 -43.75 32.20
CA ALA A 116 1.96 -45.15 31.78
C ALA A 116 2.72 -45.24 30.42
N LYS A 117 2.78 -44.16 29.63
CA LYS A 117 3.63 -44.12 28.41
C LYS A 117 5.14 -44.14 28.72
N ILE A 118 5.54 -43.94 29.99
CA ILE A 118 6.94 -44.00 30.46
C ILE A 118 7.18 -45.29 31.21
N THR A 119 8.23 -46.01 30.84
CA THR A 119 8.60 -47.30 31.46
C THR A 119 9.16 -47.12 32.85
N GLU A 120 9.05 -48.17 33.70
CA GLU A 120 9.64 -48.17 35.05
C GLU A 120 11.16 -47.86 35.04
N LYS A 121 11.89 -48.37 34.04
CA LYS A 121 13.32 -48.10 33.88
C LYS A 121 13.59 -46.61 33.67
N GLU A 122 12.80 -45.94 32.87
CA GLU A 122 12.92 -44.50 32.61
C GLU A 122 12.49 -43.68 33.83
N TRP A 123 11.45 -44.06 34.55
CA TRP A 123 11.08 -43.46 35.83
C TRP A 123 12.20 -43.62 36.89
N ASN A 124 12.89 -44.75 36.90
CA ASN A 124 14.03 -44.96 37.80
C ASN A 124 15.23 -44.09 37.37
N GLN A 125 15.44 -43.91 36.08
CA GLN A 125 16.45 -42.95 35.53
C GLN A 125 16.11 -41.53 35.88
N TYR A 126 14.84 -41.13 35.82
CA TYR A 126 14.36 -39.81 36.23
C TYR A 126 14.59 -39.57 37.72
N LYS A 127 14.20 -40.51 38.59
CA LYS A 127 14.46 -40.46 40.03
C LYS A 127 15.99 -40.36 40.33
N GLY A 128 16.80 -41.04 39.54
CA GLY A 128 18.26 -41.00 39.63
C GLY A 128 18.91 -39.80 38.93
N LYS A 129 18.13 -38.79 38.53
CA LYS A 129 18.59 -37.55 37.82
C LYS A 129 19.37 -37.81 36.54
N LYS A 130 19.20 -38.96 35.88
CA LYS A 130 19.78 -39.29 34.57
C LYS A 130 18.88 -38.83 33.42
N LEU A 131 17.59 -38.64 33.68
CA LEU A 131 16.62 -38.00 32.80
C LEU A 131 16.04 -36.79 33.52
N ASP A 132 15.75 -35.73 32.79
CA ASP A 132 15.06 -34.52 33.26
C ASP A 132 13.59 -34.48 32.79
N ASP A 133 12.81 -33.52 33.33
CA ASP A 133 11.40 -33.32 32.97
C ASP A 133 11.19 -33.15 31.47
N LYS A 134 12.11 -32.43 30.80
CA LYS A 134 12.05 -32.17 29.37
C LYS A 134 12.26 -33.44 28.54
N GLN A 135 13.06 -34.38 29.04
CA GLN A 135 13.30 -35.65 28.37
C GLN A 135 12.12 -36.61 28.58
N ILE A 136 11.55 -36.67 29.81
CA ILE A 136 10.31 -37.42 30.07
C ILE A 136 9.19 -36.91 29.17
N TYR A 137 8.96 -35.60 29.14
CA TYR A 137 7.94 -34.98 28.27
C TYR A 137 8.14 -35.32 26.78
N LYS A 138 9.36 -35.29 26.26
CA LYS A 138 9.66 -35.68 24.87
C LYS A 138 9.33 -37.16 24.62
N LEU A 139 9.61 -38.04 25.56
CA LEU A 139 9.27 -39.43 25.45
C LEU A 139 7.75 -39.65 25.42
N GLN A 140 6.99 -38.95 26.27
CA GLN A 140 5.53 -38.97 26.25
C GLN A 140 4.99 -38.51 24.89
N LEU A 141 5.41 -37.34 24.39
CA LEU A 141 5.01 -36.82 23.08
C LEU A 141 5.26 -37.80 21.94
N LYS A 142 6.41 -38.52 21.97
CA LYS A 142 6.76 -39.50 20.95
C LYS A 142 5.89 -40.74 20.98
N ARG A 143 5.35 -41.13 22.16
CA ARG A 143 4.61 -42.36 22.38
C ARG A 143 3.09 -42.20 22.32
N ILE A 144 2.60 -40.96 22.28
CA ILE A 144 1.18 -40.71 22.04
C ILE A 144 0.94 -40.95 20.54
N THR A 145 0.02 -41.89 20.25
CA THR A 145 -0.35 -42.36 18.93
C THR A 145 -1.57 -41.62 18.39
N ASP A 146 -1.85 -41.75 17.09
CA ASP A 146 -3.07 -41.20 16.49
C ASP A 146 -4.32 -41.79 17.13
N GLN A 147 -4.30 -43.09 17.51
CA GLN A 147 -5.39 -43.73 18.21
C GLN A 147 -5.67 -43.09 19.60
N ASP A 148 -4.64 -42.63 20.31
CA ASP A 148 -4.82 -41.86 21.54
C ASP A 148 -5.52 -40.52 21.25
N LEU A 149 -5.14 -39.85 20.15
CA LEU A 149 -5.70 -38.55 19.75
C LEU A 149 -7.13 -38.68 19.21
N ASP A 150 -7.49 -39.79 18.57
CA ASP A 150 -8.85 -40.07 18.09
C ASP A 150 -9.86 -40.20 19.23
N SER A 151 -9.39 -40.41 20.48
CA SER A 151 -10.23 -40.38 21.67
C SER A 151 -10.75 -38.97 22.04
N LEU A 152 -10.18 -37.89 21.47
CA LEU A 152 -10.64 -36.54 21.73
C LEU A 152 -11.88 -36.22 20.89
N SER A 153 -12.95 -35.87 21.58
CA SER A 153 -14.23 -35.49 20.96
C SER A 153 -14.13 -34.14 20.25
N ALA A 154 -15.12 -33.82 19.41
CA ALA A 154 -15.22 -32.49 18.75
C ALA A 154 -15.29 -31.36 19.81
N ASP A 155 -15.96 -31.56 20.92
CA ASP A 155 -16.05 -30.59 22.02
C ASP A 155 -14.71 -30.46 22.77
N ASP A 156 -13.92 -31.51 22.83
CA ASP A 156 -12.55 -31.45 23.36
C ASP A 156 -11.65 -30.61 22.49
N LEU A 157 -11.78 -30.74 21.17
CA LEU A 157 -11.01 -29.91 20.20
C LEU A 157 -11.42 -28.45 20.26
N LYS A 158 -12.71 -28.15 20.43
CA LYS A 158 -13.19 -26.76 20.65
C LYS A 158 -12.62 -26.18 21.95
N THR A 159 -12.71 -26.98 23.05
CA THR A 159 -12.15 -26.58 24.34
C THR A 159 -10.65 -26.31 24.23
N LEU A 160 -9.93 -27.19 23.56
CA LEU A 160 -8.50 -27.01 23.30
C LEU A 160 -8.21 -25.72 22.47
N ALA A 161 -8.98 -25.45 21.42
CA ALA A 161 -8.83 -24.26 20.61
C ALA A 161 -9.00 -22.98 21.46
N ILE A 162 -10.02 -22.95 22.33
CA ILE A 162 -10.27 -21.83 23.26
C ILE A 162 -9.15 -21.75 24.33
N PHE A 163 -8.75 -22.86 24.92
CA PHE A 163 -7.69 -22.90 25.93
C PHE A 163 -6.35 -22.43 25.40
N ARG A 164 -6.05 -22.68 24.12
CA ARG A 164 -4.86 -22.12 23.45
C ARG A 164 -4.89 -20.60 23.42
N GLU A 165 -6.02 -19.98 23.07
CA GLU A 165 -6.16 -18.53 23.08
C GLU A 165 -5.93 -17.96 24.49
N PHE A 166 -6.48 -18.60 25.53
CA PHE A 166 -6.25 -18.20 26.93
C PHE A 166 -4.76 -18.22 27.31
N ASN A 167 -4.03 -19.23 26.83
CA ASN A 167 -2.60 -19.37 27.12
C ASN A 167 -1.70 -18.48 26.26
N SER A 168 -2.15 -18.05 25.08
CA SER A 168 -1.40 -17.12 24.24
C SER A 168 -1.39 -15.70 24.79
N GLY A 169 -2.38 -15.36 25.65
CA GLY A 169 -2.53 -14.04 26.24
C GLY A 169 -1.50 -13.73 27.32
N TYR A 170 -1.16 -12.46 27.44
CA TYR A 170 -0.35 -11.93 28.53
C TYR A 170 -1.22 -11.63 29.75
N ALA A 171 -0.62 -11.71 30.95
CA ALA A 171 -1.34 -11.37 32.16
C ALA A 171 -1.86 -9.92 32.11
N LEU A 172 -3.10 -9.72 32.55
CA LEU A 172 -3.78 -8.41 32.62
C LEU A 172 -4.00 -7.73 31.24
N THR A 173 -3.88 -8.48 30.14
CA THR A 173 -4.17 -7.98 28.80
C THR A 173 -5.30 -8.81 28.19
N PRO A 174 -6.42 -8.21 27.76
CA PRO A 174 -7.47 -8.93 27.07
C PRO A 174 -6.93 -9.62 25.81
N GLN A 175 -7.16 -10.92 25.72
CA GLN A 175 -6.84 -11.74 24.56
C GLN A 175 -8.13 -12.04 23.79
N ILE A 176 -8.15 -11.80 22.49
CA ILE A 176 -9.29 -12.15 21.65
C ILE A 176 -9.41 -13.68 21.57
N VAL A 177 -10.52 -14.21 22.04
CA VAL A 177 -10.86 -15.63 21.92
C VAL A 177 -11.58 -15.90 20.60
N LYS A 178 -12.57 -15.05 20.28
CA LYS A 178 -13.31 -15.10 19.02
C LYS A 178 -13.77 -13.69 18.65
N ASN A 179 -13.53 -13.27 17.39
CA ASN A 179 -14.01 -12.01 16.81
C ASN A 179 -14.53 -12.19 15.38
N LYS A 180 -14.32 -13.37 14.77
CA LYS A 180 -14.87 -13.71 13.45
C LYS A 180 -16.06 -14.61 13.61
N ASP A 181 -17.12 -14.31 12.86
CA ASP A 181 -18.37 -15.10 12.87
C ASP A 181 -18.96 -15.28 14.28
N VAL A 182 -18.85 -14.24 15.14
CA VAL A 182 -19.56 -14.20 16.42
C VAL A 182 -21.01 -13.84 16.13
N THR A 183 -21.92 -14.81 16.33
CA THR A 183 -23.34 -14.53 16.11
C THR A 183 -23.91 -13.67 17.24
N PRO A 184 -25.01 -12.93 17.00
CA PRO A 184 -25.70 -12.18 18.07
C PRO A 184 -26.13 -13.07 19.24
N GLU A 185 -26.52 -14.32 18.96
CA GLU A 185 -26.92 -15.31 19.97
C GLU A 185 -25.73 -15.76 20.84
N GLU A 186 -24.57 -16.03 20.23
CA GLU A 186 -23.34 -16.34 20.97
C GLU A 186 -22.91 -15.17 21.85
N TYR A 187 -22.95 -13.93 21.29
CA TYR A 187 -22.58 -12.73 22.04
C TYR A 187 -23.50 -12.50 23.23
N ALA A 188 -24.81 -12.60 23.04
CA ALA A 188 -25.81 -12.45 24.10
C ALA A 188 -25.66 -13.54 25.17
N ALA A 189 -25.54 -14.83 24.78
CA ALA A 189 -25.41 -15.93 25.69
C ALA A 189 -24.13 -15.83 26.56
N VAL A 190 -23.00 -15.36 25.98
CA VAL A 190 -21.76 -15.12 26.75
C VAL A 190 -21.96 -13.93 27.69
N SER A 191 -22.58 -12.83 27.21
CA SER A 191 -22.79 -11.62 28.03
C SER A 191 -23.69 -11.89 29.25
N GLU A 192 -24.69 -12.78 29.13
CA GLU A 192 -25.58 -13.18 30.21
C GLU A 192 -24.90 -14.12 31.24
N ASP A 193 -23.89 -14.88 30.81
CA ASP A 193 -23.25 -15.91 31.66
C ASP A 193 -21.86 -15.49 32.19
N LEU A 194 -21.47 -14.20 32.08
CA LEU A 194 -20.15 -13.71 32.51
C LEU A 194 -19.83 -14.06 33.97
N GLU A 195 -20.84 -14.15 34.85
CA GLU A 195 -20.63 -14.54 36.26
C GLU A 195 -20.04 -15.95 36.42
N ASN A 196 -20.35 -16.87 35.51
CA ASN A 196 -19.88 -18.24 35.50
C ASN A 196 -18.64 -18.47 34.64
N LEU A 197 -18.20 -17.44 33.94
CA LEU A 197 -17.08 -17.43 32.98
C LEU A 197 -15.95 -16.48 33.44
N PRO A 198 -15.24 -16.80 34.54
CA PRO A 198 -14.25 -15.89 35.12
C PRO A 198 -13.14 -15.52 34.11
N GLY A 199 -12.94 -14.24 33.93
CA GLY A 199 -11.96 -13.67 32.98
C GLY A 199 -12.46 -13.51 31.56
N ILE A 200 -13.65 -14.01 31.22
CA ILE A 200 -14.30 -13.75 29.94
C ILE A 200 -14.99 -12.39 29.98
N ASP A 201 -14.96 -11.70 28.85
CA ASP A 201 -15.70 -10.47 28.62
C ASP A 201 -16.16 -10.40 27.17
N THR A 202 -17.19 -9.59 26.91
CA THR A 202 -17.70 -9.27 25.58
C THR A 202 -17.38 -7.82 25.27
N THR A 203 -16.87 -7.57 24.07
CA THR A 203 -16.45 -6.24 23.63
C THR A 203 -16.66 -6.06 22.14
N THR A 204 -16.48 -4.84 21.65
CA THR A 204 -16.38 -4.55 20.21
C THR A 204 -14.92 -4.56 19.81
N ASP A 205 -14.59 -5.33 18.79
CA ASP A 205 -13.32 -5.29 18.08
C ASP A 205 -13.49 -4.60 16.73
N TRP A 206 -12.40 -4.29 16.04
CA TRP A 206 -12.42 -3.54 14.81
C TRP A 206 -11.55 -4.21 13.76
N GLU A 207 -12.09 -4.41 12.55
CA GLU A 207 -11.34 -4.90 11.41
C GLU A 207 -11.16 -3.79 10.37
N ARG A 208 -9.97 -3.70 9.77
CA ARG A 208 -9.70 -2.74 8.69
C ARG A 208 -10.52 -3.11 7.46
N ASN A 209 -11.26 -2.14 6.95
CA ASN A 209 -12.08 -2.27 5.76
C ASN A 209 -11.50 -1.38 4.63
N TYR A 210 -11.04 -2.02 3.56
CA TYR A 210 -10.56 -1.35 2.35
C TYR A 210 -11.73 -1.24 1.37
N VAL A 211 -12.37 -0.06 1.32
CA VAL A 211 -13.63 0.18 0.61
C VAL A 211 -13.52 -0.12 -0.89
N PHE A 212 -12.36 0.12 -1.48
CA PHE A 212 -12.09 -0.13 -2.90
C PHE A 212 -11.39 -1.47 -3.17
N GLY A 213 -11.45 -2.42 -2.22
CA GLY A 213 -10.82 -3.73 -2.36
C GLY A 213 -9.31 -3.64 -2.60
N ASP A 214 -8.84 -4.20 -3.72
CA ASP A 214 -7.41 -4.25 -4.04
C ASP A 214 -6.86 -2.96 -4.70
N THR A 215 -7.73 -1.97 -5.01
CA THR A 215 -7.28 -0.71 -5.60
C THR A 215 -6.35 0.04 -4.64
N LEU A 216 -5.14 0.39 -5.11
CA LEU A 216 -4.09 1.08 -4.33
C LEU A 216 -3.66 0.33 -3.06
N LYS A 217 -4.10 -0.91 -2.85
CA LYS A 217 -3.91 -1.67 -1.60
C LYS A 217 -2.46 -1.79 -1.18
N THR A 218 -1.55 -1.98 -2.13
CA THR A 218 -0.11 -2.11 -1.83
C THR A 218 0.53 -0.82 -1.30
N ILE A 219 -0.07 0.35 -1.55
CA ILE A 219 0.37 1.65 -1.02
C ILE A 219 -0.28 1.95 0.34
N LEU A 220 -1.58 1.65 0.48
CA LEU A 220 -2.30 1.81 1.75
C LEU A 220 -1.63 0.99 2.85
N GLY A 221 -1.18 -0.21 2.52
CA GLY A 221 -0.47 -1.08 3.44
C GLY A 221 -1.39 -1.98 4.26
N ASP A 222 -0.79 -2.68 5.21
CA ASP A 222 -1.45 -3.68 6.04
C ASP A 222 -1.27 -3.39 7.53
N VAL A 223 -2.18 -3.93 8.33
CA VAL A 223 -2.17 -3.92 9.79
C VAL A 223 -1.95 -5.34 10.30
N SER A 224 -1.17 -5.51 11.37
CA SER A 224 -0.98 -6.83 11.99
C SER A 224 -2.30 -7.35 12.57
N SER A 225 -2.45 -8.68 12.63
CA SER A 225 -3.59 -9.28 13.33
C SER A 225 -3.35 -9.29 14.85
N SER A 226 -4.41 -9.37 15.64
CA SER A 226 -4.30 -9.54 17.11
C SER A 226 -3.56 -10.81 17.52
N GLU A 227 -3.56 -11.85 16.67
CA GLU A 227 -2.80 -13.09 16.90
C GLU A 227 -1.29 -12.87 16.70
N SER A 228 -0.89 -12.10 15.70
CA SER A 228 0.52 -11.79 15.42
C SER A 228 1.07 -10.66 16.31
N GLY A 229 0.20 -9.72 16.70
CA GLY A 229 0.57 -8.59 17.55
C GLY A 229 1.66 -7.71 16.97
N LEU A 230 2.53 -7.20 17.84
CA LEU A 230 3.64 -6.34 17.48
C LEU A 230 4.70 -7.10 16.66
N PRO A 231 5.26 -6.51 15.58
CA PRO A 231 6.41 -7.06 14.88
C PRO A 231 7.59 -7.30 15.82
N LYS A 232 8.20 -8.48 15.73
CA LYS A 232 9.22 -8.93 16.68
C LYS A 232 10.43 -8.00 16.75
N ASP A 233 10.85 -7.46 15.63
CA ASP A 233 11.99 -6.56 15.46
C ASP A 233 11.74 -5.13 15.96
N GLU A 234 10.48 -4.72 16.07
CA GLU A 234 10.07 -3.39 16.53
C GLU A 234 9.33 -3.43 17.90
N SER A 235 9.16 -4.60 18.49
CA SER A 235 8.34 -4.80 19.69
C SER A 235 8.81 -3.98 20.89
N GLU A 236 10.10 -3.83 21.11
CA GLU A 236 10.64 -3.04 22.22
C GLU A 236 10.31 -1.54 22.08
N LYS A 237 10.36 -1.02 20.84
CA LYS A 237 9.98 0.36 20.54
C LYS A 237 8.51 0.59 20.88
N TYR A 238 7.60 -0.26 20.39
CA TYR A 238 6.17 -0.10 20.63
C TYR A 238 5.79 -0.28 22.10
N LEU A 239 6.42 -1.23 22.81
CA LEU A 239 6.21 -1.41 24.26
C LEU A 239 6.63 -0.18 25.05
N ALA A 240 7.73 0.49 24.67
CA ALA A 240 8.17 1.74 25.29
C ALA A 240 7.21 2.90 25.02
N GLN A 241 6.43 2.85 23.93
CA GLN A 241 5.36 3.80 23.58
C GLN A 241 4.01 3.47 24.25
N GLY A 242 3.93 2.42 25.07
CA GLY A 242 2.70 2.05 25.80
C GLY A 242 1.79 1.06 25.06
N TYR A 243 2.26 0.48 23.93
CA TYR A 243 1.52 -0.57 23.24
C TYR A 243 1.55 -1.88 24.04
N SER A 244 0.52 -2.67 23.88
CA SER A 244 0.48 -4.06 24.36
C SER A 244 1.01 -5.01 23.28
N ARG A 245 1.54 -6.17 23.68
CA ARG A 245 2.17 -7.10 22.72
C ARG A 245 1.22 -7.64 21.65
N ASN A 246 -0.08 -7.69 21.92
CA ASN A 246 -1.13 -8.13 21.01
C ASN A 246 -1.81 -6.96 20.26
N ASP A 247 -1.28 -5.74 20.39
CA ASP A 247 -1.81 -4.62 19.62
C ASP A 247 -1.55 -4.78 18.14
N ARG A 248 -2.51 -4.32 17.37
CA ARG A 248 -2.42 -4.25 15.93
C ARG A 248 -1.78 -2.94 15.52
N VAL A 249 -0.71 -3.03 14.74
CA VAL A 249 0.05 -1.89 14.23
C VAL A 249 0.20 -1.98 12.73
N GLY A 250 0.39 -0.86 12.06
CA GLY A 250 0.72 -0.81 10.65
C GLY A 250 2.03 -1.54 10.35
N THR A 251 1.99 -2.49 9.42
CA THR A 251 3.15 -3.31 9.07
C THR A 251 3.83 -2.88 7.78
N SER A 252 3.12 -2.14 6.92
CA SER A 252 3.65 -1.68 5.63
C SER A 252 3.11 -0.31 5.23
N TYR A 253 3.84 0.38 4.41
CA TYR A 253 3.56 1.63 3.70
C TYR A 253 2.82 2.71 4.51
N LEU A 254 1.65 3.22 4.08
CA LEU A 254 0.93 4.31 4.77
C LEU A 254 0.50 3.89 6.18
N GLU A 255 -0.06 2.68 6.35
CA GLU A 255 -0.43 2.17 7.67
C GLU A 255 0.75 2.18 8.65
N LYS A 256 1.95 1.79 8.19
CA LYS A 256 3.18 1.80 9.01
C LYS A 256 3.76 3.20 9.19
N LYS A 257 3.79 3.98 8.11
CA LYS A 257 4.42 5.30 8.11
C LYS A 257 3.71 6.28 9.03
N TYR A 258 2.38 6.19 9.07
CA TYR A 258 1.52 7.07 9.86
C TYR A 258 0.90 6.34 11.07
N GLU A 259 1.60 5.30 11.61
CA GLU A 259 1.15 4.56 12.79
C GLU A 259 0.82 5.50 13.96
N ASP A 260 1.71 6.45 14.27
CA ASP A 260 1.56 7.39 15.39
C ASP A 260 0.33 8.33 15.23
N VAL A 261 -0.15 8.51 14.00
CA VAL A 261 -1.35 9.30 13.67
C VAL A 261 -2.61 8.43 13.72
N LEU A 262 -2.53 7.27 13.07
CA LEU A 262 -3.66 6.37 12.89
C LEU A 262 -4.02 5.56 14.14
N HIS A 263 -3.08 5.39 15.07
CA HIS A 263 -3.30 4.66 16.31
C HIS A 263 -4.04 5.53 17.32
N GLY A 264 -5.21 5.08 17.78
CA GLY A 264 -6.00 5.78 18.77
C GLY A 264 -5.49 5.59 20.21
N GLN A 265 -6.05 6.31 21.14
CA GLN A 265 -5.81 6.14 22.57
C GLN A 265 -6.79 5.12 23.12
N LYS A 266 -6.28 4.00 23.68
CA LYS A 266 -7.11 2.92 24.21
C LYS A 266 -8.04 3.38 25.32
N ALA A 267 -9.26 2.86 25.32
CA ALA A 267 -10.14 2.93 26.46
C ALA A 267 -9.53 2.20 27.66
N LYS A 268 -9.58 2.81 28.83
CA LYS A 268 -9.09 2.22 30.08
C LYS A 268 -10.25 1.96 31.02
N VAL A 269 -10.41 0.69 31.40
CA VAL A 269 -11.46 0.24 32.31
C VAL A 269 -10.80 -0.38 33.54
N LYS A 270 -11.19 0.09 34.72
CA LYS A 270 -10.72 -0.41 35.99
C LYS A 270 -11.74 -1.42 36.54
N ASN A 271 -11.34 -2.68 36.60
CA ASN A 271 -12.14 -3.73 37.21
C ASN A 271 -11.70 -3.94 38.66
N VAL A 272 -12.61 -3.70 39.61
CA VAL A 272 -12.41 -4.05 41.01
C VAL A 272 -12.78 -5.52 41.20
N THR A 273 -11.83 -6.35 41.64
CA THR A 273 -12.03 -7.78 41.81
C THR A 273 -11.95 -8.20 43.28
N ASN A 274 -12.69 -9.23 43.68
CA ASN A 274 -12.53 -9.83 44.97
C ASN A 274 -11.31 -10.80 45.01
N LYS A 275 -10.96 -11.32 46.19
CA LYS A 275 -9.85 -12.27 46.37
C LYS A 275 -9.93 -13.56 45.52
N SER A 276 -11.08 -13.88 44.97
CA SER A 276 -11.27 -15.00 44.05
C SER A 276 -11.13 -14.62 42.56
N GLY A 277 -10.86 -13.34 42.25
CA GLY A 277 -10.74 -12.83 40.89
C GLY A 277 -12.09 -12.52 40.22
N LYS A 278 -13.21 -12.53 40.97
CA LYS A 278 -14.53 -12.14 40.47
C LYS A 278 -14.63 -10.60 40.43
N ILE A 279 -15.06 -10.04 39.29
CA ILE A 279 -15.31 -8.60 39.15
C ILE A 279 -16.50 -8.21 40.02
N ILE A 280 -16.32 -7.22 40.89
CA ILE A 280 -17.34 -6.67 41.79
C ILE A 280 -17.93 -5.40 41.17
N SER A 281 -17.10 -4.56 40.60
CA SER A 281 -17.50 -3.35 39.88
C SER A 281 -16.53 -3.01 38.77
N THR A 282 -17.03 -2.29 37.79
CA THR A 282 -16.27 -1.80 36.64
C THR A 282 -16.38 -0.29 36.58
N GLU A 283 -15.26 0.42 36.52
CA GLU A 283 -15.20 1.88 36.41
C GLU A 283 -14.47 2.25 35.10
N VAL A 284 -15.08 3.08 34.27
CA VAL A 284 -14.44 3.63 33.07
C VAL A 284 -13.49 4.74 33.50
N VAL A 285 -12.19 4.53 33.32
CA VAL A 285 -11.14 5.51 33.65
C VAL A 285 -10.92 6.46 32.48
N SER A 286 -11.03 5.96 31.23
CA SER A 286 -10.96 6.73 29.99
C SER A 286 -11.76 5.97 28.94
N GLU A 287 -12.63 6.66 28.21
CA GLU A 287 -13.38 6.05 27.11
C GLU A 287 -12.52 5.72 25.90
N GLY A 288 -11.33 6.33 25.84
CA GLY A 288 -10.41 6.21 24.72
C GLY A 288 -10.85 7.07 23.53
N ASP A 289 -9.92 7.30 22.62
CA ASP A 289 -10.15 8.12 21.45
C ASP A 289 -9.71 7.34 20.18
N ARG A 290 -10.53 7.40 19.15
CA ARG A 290 -10.19 6.89 17.83
C ARG A 290 -8.94 7.60 17.28
N GLY A 291 -8.13 6.93 16.46
CA GLY A 291 -6.98 7.56 15.80
C GLY A 291 -7.38 8.68 14.85
N ASN A 292 -6.45 9.61 14.61
CA ASN A 292 -6.62 10.72 13.69
C ASN A 292 -6.72 10.24 12.25
N ASP A 293 -7.47 10.97 11.42
CA ASP A 293 -7.75 10.63 10.04
C ASP A 293 -6.69 11.20 9.09
N LEU A 294 -6.42 10.47 8.00
CA LEU A 294 -5.60 10.93 6.89
C LEU A 294 -6.47 11.30 5.69
N VAL A 295 -6.28 12.49 5.16
CA VAL A 295 -6.77 12.85 3.83
C VAL A 295 -5.60 12.71 2.86
N LEU A 296 -5.75 11.82 1.88
CA LEU A 296 -4.74 11.56 0.88
C LEU A 296 -4.85 12.57 -0.27
N THR A 297 -3.76 12.73 -1.02
CA THR A 297 -3.72 13.54 -2.24
C THR A 297 -4.39 12.86 -3.43
N VAL A 298 -4.61 11.54 -3.35
CA VAL A 298 -5.14 10.69 -4.42
C VAL A 298 -6.62 11.00 -4.66
N ASP A 299 -7.00 11.03 -5.93
CA ASP A 299 -8.38 11.06 -6.43
C ASP A 299 -8.81 9.62 -6.74
N MET A 300 -9.70 9.03 -5.94
CA MET A 300 -10.09 7.62 -6.09
C MET A 300 -10.92 7.34 -7.34
N ASP A 301 -11.65 8.33 -7.86
CA ASP A 301 -12.35 8.16 -9.14
C ASP A 301 -11.35 8.08 -10.30
N LEU A 302 -10.31 8.91 -10.26
CA LEU A 302 -9.21 8.86 -11.23
C LEU A 302 -8.38 7.58 -11.06
N GLN A 303 -8.02 7.20 -9.82
CA GLN A 303 -7.24 6.00 -9.52
C GLN A 303 -7.90 4.75 -10.10
N THR A 304 -9.20 4.56 -9.84
CA THR A 304 -9.97 3.42 -10.33
C THR A 304 -10.02 3.38 -11.86
N GLN A 305 -10.23 4.54 -12.51
CA GLN A 305 -10.23 4.62 -13.97
C GLN A 305 -8.85 4.32 -14.55
N VAL A 306 -7.76 4.85 -13.95
CA VAL A 306 -6.40 4.63 -14.41
C VAL A 306 -6.01 3.14 -14.28
N GLU A 307 -6.35 2.50 -13.18
CA GLU A 307 -6.12 1.06 -13.02
C GLU A 307 -6.84 0.26 -14.10
N LYS A 308 -8.10 0.60 -14.38
CA LYS A 308 -8.88 -0.04 -15.43
C LYS A 308 -8.28 0.20 -16.82
N ILE A 309 -7.80 1.41 -17.11
CA ILE A 309 -7.12 1.73 -18.36
C ILE A 309 -5.87 0.87 -18.54
N ILE A 310 -5.05 0.73 -17.50
CA ILE A 310 -3.86 -0.13 -17.54
C ILE A 310 -4.25 -1.59 -17.84
N GLU A 311 -5.25 -2.11 -17.16
CA GLU A 311 -5.75 -3.48 -17.37
C GLU A 311 -6.21 -3.71 -18.81
N ASP A 312 -7.05 -2.81 -19.33
CA ASP A 312 -7.60 -2.91 -20.68
C ASP A 312 -6.49 -2.91 -21.74
N GLU A 313 -5.55 -1.95 -21.65
CA GLU A 313 -4.46 -1.83 -22.61
C GLU A 313 -3.45 -2.98 -22.52
N MET A 314 -3.15 -3.46 -21.31
CA MET A 314 -2.29 -4.63 -21.14
C MET A 314 -2.92 -5.88 -21.72
N TRP A 315 -4.20 -6.15 -21.44
CA TRP A 315 -4.90 -7.32 -22.03
C TRP A 315 -5.08 -7.17 -23.54
N ALA A 316 -5.32 -5.96 -24.03
CA ALA A 316 -5.38 -5.70 -25.48
C ALA A 316 -4.03 -6.01 -26.15
N ALA A 317 -2.94 -5.53 -25.56
CA ALA A 317 -1.60 -5.78 -26.08
C ALA A 317 -1.20 -7.26 -26.00
N LYS A 318 -1.63 -8.01 -24.98
CA LYS A 318 -1.37 -9.45 -24.87
C LYS A 318 -1.93 -10.28 -26.04
N ARG A 319 -2.87 -9.77 -26.80
CA ARG A 319 -3.35 -10.41 -28.03
C ARG A 319 -2.38 -10.31 -29.20
N SER A 320 -1.35 -9.46 -29.09
CA SER A 320 -0.26 -9.35 -30.07
C SER A 320 0.80 -10.44 -29.86
N GLY A 321 1.32 -11.04 -30.93
CA GLY A 321 2.18 -12.23 -30.86
C GLY A 321 3.55 -12.03 -30.22
N ASN A 322 4.06 -10.79 -30.09
CA ASN A 322 5.39 -10.48 -29.57
C ASN A 322 5.40 -9.83 -28.18
N THR A 323 4.28 -9.80 -27.47
CA THR A 323 4.10 -9.18 -26.13
C THR A 323 4.07 -10.19 -25.00
N GLY A 324 4.45 -11.43 -25.25
CA GLY A 324 4.34 -12.55 -24.29
C GLY A 324 5.02 -12.29 -22.94
N LEU A 325 6.12 -11.53 -22.92
CA LEU A 325 6.88 -11.20 -21.71
C LEU A 325 6.42 -9.94 -20.98
N MET A 326 5.54 -9.12 -21.56
CA MET A 326 4.96 -7.98 -20.89
C MET A 326 4.06 -8.46 -19.74
N ASP A 327 4.41 -8.12 -18.51
CA ASP A 327 3.65 -8.58 -17.34
C ASP A 327 3.25 -7.44 -16.38
N ARG A 328 3.61 -6.19 -16.68
CA ARG A 328 3.29 -5.04 -15.83
C ARG A 328 3.26 -3.73 -16.59
N ALA A 329 2.56 -2.75 -16.00
CA ALA A 329 2.62 -1.35 -16.43
C ALA A 329 2.35 -0.44 -15.23
N PHE A 330 2.84 0.81 -15.32
CA PHE A 330 2.80 1.80 -14.25
C PHE A 330 2.38 3.15 -14.79
N VAL A 331 1.61 3.87 -13.99
CA VAL A 331 1.22 5.26 -14.21
C VAL A 331 1.37 6.04 -12.91
N VAL A 332 1.98 7.22 -12.99
CA VAL A 332 2.01 8.20 -11.90
C VAL A 332 1.57 9.53 -12.46
N LEU A 333 0.55 10.14 -11.86
CA LEU A 333 0.15 11.53 -12.08
C LEU A 333 0.40 12.34 -10.81
N MET A 334 0.95 13.54 -10.98
CA MET A 334 1.16 14.47 -9.88
C MET A 334 0.88 15.90 -10.30
N ASP A 335 0.51 16.73 -9.34
CA ASP A 335 0.47 18.17 -9.50
C ASP A 335 1.92 18.70 -9.55
N PRO A 336 2.34 19.40 -10.62
CA PRO A 336 3.70 19.86 -10.75
C PRO A 336 4.07 21.01 -9.80
N HIS A 337 3.12 21.71 -9.20
CA HIS A 337 3.34 22.84 -8.32
C HIS A 337 3.34 22.45 -6.84
N THR A 338 2.46 21.53 -6.44
CA THR A 338 2.31 21.12 -5.04
C THR A 338 3.10 19.85 -4.70
N GLY A 339 3.32 18.97 -5.69
CA GLY A 339 3.89 17.63 -5.46
C GLY A 339 2.84 16.59 -5.04
N GLU A 340 1.57 16.97 -4.93
CA GLU A 340 0.47 16.04 -4.63
C GLU A 340 0.40 14.93 -5.68
N ILE A 341 0.38 13.67 -5.22
CA ILE A 341 0.16 12.51 -6.08
C ILE A 341 -1.34 12.35 -6.31
N LEU A 342 -1.78 12.59 -7.54
CA LEU A 342 -3.20 12.51 -7.94
C LEU A 342 -3.64 11.07 -8.19
N THR A 343 -2.74 10.24 -8.74
CA THR A 343 -2.89 8.79 -8.86
C THR A 343 -1.53 8.12 -8.94
N MET A 344 -1.42 6.94 -8.35
CA MET A 344 -0.24 6.09 -8.39
C MET A 344 -0.70 4.65 -8.65
N ALA A 345 -0.72 4.26 -9.91
CA ALA A 345 -1.25 2.98 -10.34
C ALA A 345 -0.14 2.08 -10.91
N GLY A 346 -0.19 0.82 -10.56
CA GLY A 346 0.64 -0.22 -11.14
C GLY A 346 -0.12 -1.52 -11.17
N LYS A 347 -0.07 -2.23 -12.28
CA LYS A 347 -0.69 -3.54 -12.43
C LYS A 347 0.33 -4.57 -12.88
N LYS A 348 0.15 -5.79 -12.38
CA LYS A 348 1.02 -6.92 -12.70
C LYS A 348 0.19 -8.16 -12.99
N ILE A 349 0.49 -8.82 -14.10
CA ILE A 349 -0.08 -10.13 -14.43
C ILE A 349 0.68 -11.20 -13.66
N ALA A 350 0.01 -11.90 -12.78
CA ALA A 350 0.57 -12.99 -11.99
C ALA A 350 -0.36 -14.21 -12.03
N ARG A 351 0.19 -15.37 -11.74
CA ARG A 351 -0.60 -16.60 -11.62
C ARG A 351 -1.14 -16.69 -10.20
N ASN A 352 -2.45 -16.79 -10.08
CA ASN A 352 -3.10 -17.05 -8.79
C ASN A 352 -2.67 -18.45 -8.29
N PRO A 353 -2.11 -18.58 -7.09
CA PRO A 353 -1.61 -19.84 -6.58
C PRO A 353 -2.72 -20.88 -6.31
N GLU A 354 -3.94 -20.46 -6.05
CA GLU A 354 -5.08 -21.33 -5.73
C GLU A 354 -5.77 -21.83 -7.01
N THR A 355 -6.04 -20.91 -7.94
CA THR A 355 -6.80 -21.21 -9.17
C THR A 355 -5.92 -21.61 -10.35
N GLY A 356 -4.62 -21.30 -10.29
CA GLY A 356 -3.67 -21.48 -11.39
C GLY A 356 -3.91 -20.53 -12.58
N LYS A 357 -4.92 -19.65 -12.55
CA LYS A 357 -5.24 -18.69 -13.61
C LYS A 357 -4.34 -17.46 -13.55
N LEU A 358 -4.16 -16.81 -14.71
CA LEU A 358 -3.50 -15.50 -14.77
C LEU A 358 -4.51 -14.43 -14.36
N GLU A 359 -4.12 -13.59 -13.43
CA GLU A 359 -4.92 -12.49 -12.89
C GLU A 359 -4.12 -11.20 -12.89
N MET A 360 -4.84 -10.08 -12.97
CA MET A 360 -4.26 -8.76 -12.80
C MET A 360 -4.26 -8.43 -11.30
N GLN A 361 -3.10 -8.10 -10.75
CA GLN A 361 -2.92 -7.76 -9.33
C GLN A 361 -2.47 -6.31 -9.19
N ASP A 362 -2.83 -5.66 -8.09
CA ASP A 362 -2.26 -4.36 -7.73
C ASP A 362 -0.75 -4.49 -7.54
N TYR A 363 -0.03 -3.56 -8.15
CA TYR A 363 1.41 -3.41 -8.02
C TYR A 363 1.83 -1.94 -7.99
N ALA A 364 0.99 -1.07 -7.41
CA ALA A 364 1.25 0.36 -7.31
C ALA A 364 2.58 0.67 -6.62
N LEU A 365 2.99 -0.15 -5.64
CA LEU A 365 4.29 -0.02 -4.98
C LEU A 365 5.48 -0.10 -5.96
N GLY A 366 5.33 -0.77 -7.09
CA GLY A 366 6.38 -0.87 -8.12
C GLY A 366 6.73 0.48 -8.75
N THR A 367 5.88 1.49 -8.62
CA THR A 367 6.11 2.84 -9.17
C THR A 367 7.33 3.54 -8.57
N PHE A 368 7.72 3.20 -7.34
CA PHE A 368 8.87 3.80 -6.64
C PHE A 368 9.86 2.78 -6.06
N THR A 369 9.53 1.48 -6.12
CA THR A 369 10.41 0.41 -5.62
C THR A 369 11.10 -0.36 -6.73
N THR A 370 10.70 -0.17 -8.00
CA THR A 370 11.32 -0.81 -9.17
C THR A 370 11.79 0.20 -10.18
N SER A 371 12.86 -0.12 -10.92
CA SER A 371 13.47 0.79 -11.90
C SER A 371 13.74 0.09 -13.22
N TYR A 372 13.71 0.87 -14.30
CA TYR A 372 13.81 0.38 -15.67
C TYR A 372 14.61 1.33 -16.54
N ASN A 373 15.19 0.81 -17.65
CA ASN A 373 15.69 1.68 -18.70
C ASN A 373 14.50 2.35 -19.39
N VAL A 374 14.50 3.68 -19.39
CA VAL A 374 13.36 4.51 -19.83
C VAL A 374 13.52 5.09 -21.22
N GLY A 375 14.69 4.91 -21.82
CA GLY A 375 14.98 5.41 -23.17
C GLY A 375 14.80 6.91 -23.32
N SER A 376 14.33 7.31 -24.46
CA SER A 376 14.29 8.70 -24.91
C SER A 376 13.47 9.67 -24.05
N ALA A 377 12.76 9.22 -23.02
CA ALA A 377 12.02 10.08 -22.10
C ALA A 377 12.93 11.13 -21.42
N VAL A 378 14.18 10.78 -21.10
CA VAL A 378 15.15 11.66 -20.40
C VAL A 378 15.84 12.71 -21.30
N LYS A 379 15.58 12.72 -22.61
CA LYS A 379 16.31 13.59 -23.58
C LYS A 379 16.16 15.09 -23.30
N GLY A 380 15.09 15.51 -22.62
CA GLY A 380 14.95 16.89 -22.15
C GLY A 380 16.07 17.28 -21.19
N ALA A 381 16.37 16.42 -20.22
CA ALA A 381 17.48 16.63 -19.28
C ALA A 381 18.84 16.61 -19.99
N THR A 382 19.01 15.78 -21.02
CA THR A 382 20.24 15.75 -21.83
C THR A 382 20.48 17.06 -22.56
N ILE A 383 19.44 17.63 -23.20
CA ILE A 383 19.53 18.93 -23.87
C ILE A 383 19.85 20.05 -22.89
N LEU A 384 19.13 20.11 -21.76
CA LEU A 384 19.34 21.10 -20.71
C LEU A 384 20.76 21.02 -20.13
N THR A 385 21.27 19.80 -19.94
CA THR A 385 22.68 19.59 -19.51
C THR A 385 23.66 20.08 -20.60
N GLY A 386 23.34 19.86 -21.87
CA GLY A 386 24.13 20.36 -22.99
C GLY A 386 24.24 21.87 -23.00
N TYR A 387 23.16 22.58 -22.70
CA TYR A 387 23.17 24.06 -22.57
C TYR A 387 23.98 24.50 -21.35
N LYS A 388 23.76 23.86 -20.20
CA LYS A 388 24.45 24.18 -18.93
C LYS A 388 25.97 24.05 -19.06
N THR A 389 26.43 23.01 -19.74
CA THR A 389 27.87 22.78 -19.96
C THR A 389 28.48 23.58 -21.08
N GLY A 390 27.65 24.26 -21.89
CA GLY A 390 28.09 24.98 -23.09
C GLY A 390 28.44 24.07 -24.28
N ALA A 391 28.16 22.76 -24.17
CA ALA A 391 28.37 21.79 -25.26
C ALA A 391 27.52 22.09 -26.51
N ILE A 392 26.34 22.68 -26.30
CA ILE A 392 25.46 23.22 -27.35
C ILE A 392 24.84 24.53 -26.87
N LYS A 393 24.41 25.35 -27.82
CA LYS A 393 23.61 26.56 -27.60
C LYS A 393 22.18 26.35 -28.12
N PRO A 394 21.18 27.06 -27.59
CA PRO A 394 19.83 27.05 -28.14
C PRO A 394 19.82 27.32 -29.64
N GLY A 395 19.25 26.43 -30.44
CA GLY A 395 19.13 26.53 -31.88
C GLY A 395 20.30 25.92 -32.67
N ASP A 396 21.37 25.47 -32.03
CA ASP A 396 22.49 24.81 -32.70
C ASP A 396 22.01 23.65 -33.57
N LYS A 397 22.50 23.60 -34.82
CA LYS A 397 22.17 22.50 -35.73
C LYS A 397 23.28 21.47 -35.74
N GLN A 398 22.88 20.20 -35.74
CA GLN A 398 23.78 19.06 -35.91
C GLN A 398 23.26 18.14 -37.02
N LEU A 399 24.19 17.53 -37.77
CA LEU A 399 23.86 16.59 -38.83
C LEU A 399 23.50 15.23 -38.20
N ASP A 400 22.23 14.81 -38.33
CA ASP A 400 21.75 13.47 -37.91
C ASP A 400 22.01 12.45 -39.02
N GLU A 401 23.11 11.77 -38.92
CA GLU A 401 23.53 10.64 -39.74
C GLU A 401 24.18 9.54 -38.91
N PRO A 402 24.22 8.28 -39.37
CA PRO A 402 24.80 7.20 -38.61
C PRO A 402 26.24 7.47 -38.15
N LEU A 403 26.55 7.21 -36.89
CA LEU A 403 27.87 7.30 -36.30
C LEU A 403 28.58 5.93 -36.39
N VAL A 404 29.69 5.85 -37.11
CA VAL A 404 30.53 4.65 -37.23
C VAL A 404 31.74 4.85 -36.33
N ILE A 405 31.70 4.26 -35.12
CA ILE A 405 32.74 4.37 -34.11
C ILE A 405 33.47 3.04 -34.06
N ALA A 406 34.81 3.06 -34.09
CA ALA A 406 35.60 1.82 -34.05
C ALA A 406 35.25 0.95 -32.81
N HIS A 407 35.16 -0.35 -32.98
CA HIS A 407 34.82 -1.32 -31.94
C HIS A 407 33.44 -1.12 -31.26
N THR A 408 32.53 -0.45 -31.96
CA THR A 408 31.17 -0.18 -31.47
C THR A 408 30.17 -0.49 -32.59
N PRO A 409 28.99 -1.07 -32.29
CA PRO A 409 27.92 -1.20 -33.27
C PRO A 409 27.56 0.19 -33.84
N ILE A 410 27.15 0.25 -35.11
CA ILE A 410 26.73 1.52 -35.76
C ILE A 410 25.61 2.12 -34.92
N LYS A 411 25.85 3.35 -34.44
CA LYS A 411 24.88 4.11 -33.66
C LYS A 411 24.10 5.05 -34.60
N LYS A 412 22.77 4.92 -34.63
CA LYS A 412 21.91 5.71 -35.53
C LYS A 412 20.58 6.06 -34.88
N SER A 413 19.97 7.14 -35.31
CA SER A 413 18.55 7.41 -35.04
C SER A 413 17.67 6.42 -35.81
N TRP A 414 16.37 6.35 -35.46
CA TRP A 414 15.43 5.44 -36.13
C TRP A 414 15.22 5.77 -37.61
N LYS A 415 15.53 7.05 -38.01
CA LYS A 415 15.57 7.55 -39.36
C LYS A 415 16.69 8.59 -39.45
N THR A 416 17.28 8.81 -40.59
CA THR A 416 18.23 9.90 -40.85
C THR A 416 17.46 11.18 -41.11
N PHE A 417 17.77 12.25 -40.33
CA PHE A 417 17.04 13.51 -40.38
C PHE A 417 17.80 14.67 -41.03
N GLY A 418 19.09 14.50 -41.35
CA GLY A 418 19.90 15.57 -41.86
C GLY A 418 20.22 16.65 -40.82
N TRP A 419 20.31 17.92 -41.24
CA TRP A 419 20.61 19.01 -40.34
C TRP A 419 19.36 19.40 -39.50
N ILE A 420 19.41 19.16 -38.21
CA ILE A 420 18.32 19.44 -37.24
C ILE A 420 18.85 20.23 -36.06
N ASN A 421 18.00 21.07 -35.46
CA ASN A 421 18.28 21.74 -34.20
C ASN A 421 17.76 20.92 -33.00
N ASP A 422 17.99 21.42 -31.82
CA ASP A 422 17.63 20.85 -30.52
C ASP A 422 16.12 20.57 -30.37
N GLN A 423 15.23 21.49 -30.72
CA GLN A 423 13.78 21.29 -30.64
C GLN A 423 13.32 20.23 -31.64
N ARG A 424 13.83 20.26 -32.88
CA ARG A 424 13.54 19.22 -33.86
C ARG A 424 14.09 17.87 -33.42
N ALA A 425 15.25 17.84 -32.76
CA ALA A 425 15.84 16.63 -32.23
C ALA A 425 14.96 15.99 -31.10
N LEU A 426 14.32 16.81 -30.26
CA LEU A 426 13.31 16.35 -29.30
C LEU A 426 12.06 15.83 -29.99
N GLN A 427 11.51 16.60 -30.95
CA GLN A 427 10.31 16.29 -31.71
C GLN A 427 10.37 14.92 -32.39
N VAL A 428 11.46 14.64 -33.10
CA VAL A 428 11.66 13.35 -33.80
C VAL A 428 12.44 12.32 -33.02
N SER A 429 12.77 12.65 -31.77
CA SER A 429 13.54 11.78 -30.88
C SER A 429 14.89 11.33 -31.43
N SER A 430 15.67 12.27 -32.02
CA SER A 430 17.02 11.98 -32.55
C SER A 430 17.94 11.44 -31.45
N ASN A 431 18.56 10.29 -31.67
CA ASN A 431 19.63 9.76 -30.83
C ASN A 431 20.97 10.45 -31.14
N VAL A 432 21.22 10.66 -32.42
CA VAL A 432 22.51 11.21 -32.90
C VAL A 432 22.74 12.62 -32.37
N TYR A 433 21.71 13.45 -32.31
CA TYR A 433 21.82 14.77 -31.70
C TYR A 433 22.28 14.70 -30.25
N MET A 434 21.68 13.82 -29.45
CA MET A 434 22.03 13.61 -28.03
C MET A 434 23.46 13.08 -27.88
N TRP A 435 23.85 12.13 -28.72
CA TRP A 435 25.23 11.59 -28.71
C TRP A 435 26.26 12.63 -29.05
N LYS A 436 26.05 13.43 -30.10
CA LYS A 436 26.97 14.54 -30.47
C LYS A 436 27.06 15.59 -29.37
N THR A 437 25.92 15.88 -28.69
CA THR A 437 25.91 16.78 -27.51
C THR A 437 26.80 16.23 -26.38
N VAL A 438 26.68 14.94 -26.06
CA VAL A 438 27.49 14.34 -24.97
C VAL A 438 28.95 14.15 -25.40
N ILE A 439 29.24 13.89 -26.68
CA ILE A 439 30.60 13.86 -27.20
C ILE A 439 31.27 15.23 -27.02
N ALA A 440 30.55 16.31 -27.29
CA ALA A 440 31.06 17.69 -27.07
C ALA A 440 31.25 17.96 -25.57
N MET A 441 30.31 17.53 -24.70
CA MET A 441 30.47 17.64 -23.25
C MET A 441 31.76 16.98 -22.73
N GLY A 442 32.09 15.78 -23.27
CA GLY A 442 33.26 15.01 -22.89
C GLY A 442 34.57 15.48 -23.58
N GLY A 443 34.57 16.63 -24.23
CA GLY A 443 35.73 17.15 -24.94
C GLY A 443 36.17 16.29 -26.14
N GLY A 444 35.29 15.37 -26.58
CA GLY A 444 35.62 14.46 -27.70
C GLY A 444 35.35 15.05 -29.07
N HIS A 445 35.98 14.44 -30.07
CA HIS A 445 35.73 14.73 -31.47
C HIS A 445 35.36 13.42 -32.20
N TYR A 446 34.19 13.42 -32.85
CA TYR A 446 33.78 12.26 -33.67
C TYR A 446 34.49 12.32 -35.04
N ALA A 447 35.17 11.23 -35.38
CA ALA A 447 35.64 10.93 -36.71
C ALA A 447 35.23 9.52 -37.13
N PRO A 448 34.74 9.31 -38.37
CA PRO A 448 34.31 8.01 -38.82
C PRO A 448 35.42 6.93 -38.68
N ASN A 449 35.06 5.72 -38.23
CA ASN A 449 35.95 4.56 -38.04
C ASN A 449 37.10 4.81 -37.02
N LYS A 450 37.06 5.84 -36.22
CA LYS A 450 38.02 6.09 -35.14
C LYS A 450 37.41 5.72 -33.78
N ALA A 451 38.27 5.32 -32.83
CA ALA A 451 37.86 5.09 -31.46
C ALA A 451 37.48 6.44 -30.83
N LEU A 452 36.33 6.45 -30.12
CA LEU A 452 35.87 7.64 -29.40
C LEU A 452 36.59 7.76 -28.05
N GLN A 453 37.20 8.89 -27.80
CA GLN A 453 37.80 9.23 -26.52
C GLN A 453 36.98 10.34 -25.87
N LEU A 454 36.53 10.10 -24.62
CA LEU A 454 35.73 11.04 -23.83
C LEU A 454 36.29 11.07 -22.41
N ASP A 455 36.23 12.23 -21.77
CA ASP A 455 36.54 12.36 -20.37
C ASP A 455 35.53 11.53 -19.54
N PRO A 456 35.97 10.52 -18.75
CA PRO A 456 35.09 9.71 -17.93
C PRO A 456 34.32 10.48 -16.87
N SER A 457 34.79 11.68 -16.46
CA SER A 457 34.09 12.56 -15.51
C SER A 457 32.79 13.11 -16.06
N THR A 458 32.58 13.02 -17.39
CA THR A 458 31.32 13.42 -18.06
C THR A 458 30.13 12.58 -17.58
N PHE A 459 30.34 11.33 -17.15
CA PHE A 459 29.29 10.54 -16.48
C PHE A 459 28.79 11.24 -15.23
N ASP A 460 29.71 11.75 -14.40
CA ASP A 460 29.35 12.43 -13.15
C ASP A 460 28.66 13.77 -13.45
N THR A 461 29.13 14.49 -14.47
CA THR A 461 28.52 15.75 -14.92
C THR A 461 27.08 15.52 -15.38
N LEU A 462 26.83 14.51 -16.20
CA LEU A 462 25.49 14.19 -16.70
C LEU A 462 24.57 13.68 -15.57
N ARG A 463 25.06 12.77 -14.70
CA ARG A 463 24.32 12.24 -13.56
C ARG A 463 24.00 13.33 -12.53
N LYS A 464 24.95 14.19 -12.17
CA LYS A 464 24.71 15.31 -11.25
C LYS A 464 23.64 16.27 -11.81
N SER A 465 23.62 16.48 -13.11
CA SER A 465 22.58 17.26 -13.74
C SER A 465 21.23 16.52 -13.70
N PHE A 466 21.19 15.24 -14.03
CA PHE A 466 19.98 14.40 -13.96
C PHE A 466 19.40 14.34 -12.54
N ASN A 467 20.25 14.28 -11.52
CA ASN A 467 19.83 14.30 -10.11
C ASN A 467 19.05 15.56 -9.73
N GLN A 468 19.33 16.70 -10.36
CA GLN A 468 18.57 17.95 -10.12
C GLN A 468 17.11 17.83 -10.56
N PHE A 469 16.79 16.94 -11.48
CA PHE A 469 15.43 16.63 -11.91
C PHE A 469 14.77 15.51 -11.09
N GLY A 470 15.50 14.86 -10.19
CA GLY A 470 15.04 13.68 -9.43
C GLY A 470 15.43 12.33 -10.04
N LEU A 471 16.10 12.30 -11.20
CA LEU A 471 16.56 11.05 -11.83
C LEU A 471 17.81 10.51 -11.14
N GLY A 472 17.78 9.24 -10.70
CA GLY A 472 18.92 8.58 -10.05
C GLY A 472 19.12 8.94 -8.57
N VAL A 473 18.17 9.61 -7.95
CA VAL A 473 18.10 9.92 -6.51
C VAL A 473 16.70 9.64 -5.97
N ARG A 474 16.56 9.51 -4.66
CA ARG A 474 15.24 9.41 -4.06
C ARG A 474 14.43 10.68 -4.31
N THR A 475 13.16 10.51 -4.63
CA THR A 475 12.25 11.64 -4.87
C THR A 475 11.87 12.35 -3.58
N GLY A 476 11.95 11.62 -2.46
CA GLY A 476 11.59 12.08 -1.13
C GLY A 476 10.12 11.87 -0.78
N ILE A 477 9.41 11.00 -1.51
CA ILE A 477 8.01 10.65 -1.20
C ILE A 477 7.87 10.19 0.27
N ASP A 478 6.75 10.50 0.88
CA ASP A 478 6.40 10.16 2.26
C ASP A 478 6.07 8.67 2.48
N LEU A 479 6.65 7.80 1.66
CA LEU A 479 6.51 6.33 1.75
C LEU A 479 7.87 5.67 2.04
N PRO A 480 7.90 4.57 2.80
CA PRO A 480 9.14 3.82 3.05
C PRO A 480 9.59 3.01 1.82
N ASN A 481 10.86 2.56 1.85
CA ASN A 481 11.44 1.64 0.86
C ASN A 481 11.59 2.19 -0.57
N GLU A 482 11.63 3.51 -0.75
CA GLU A 482 11.93 4.11 -2.05
C GLU A 482 13.34 3.73 -2.52
N THR A 483 13.46 3.30 -3.80
CA THR A 483 14.76 3.05 -4.45
C THR A 483 15.26 4.28 -5.20
N PRO A 484 16.56 4.59 -5.17
CA PRO A 484 17.13 5.65 -6.00
C PRO A 484 17.29 5.26 -7.48
N GLY A 485 16.84 4.07 -7.89
CA GLY A 485 17.13 3.51 -9.21
C GLY A 485 18.44 2.73 -9.23
N VAL A 486 18.94 2.42 -10.43
CA VAL A 486 20.20 1.67 -10.63
C VAL A 486 21.16 2.47 -11.49
N VAL A 487 22.37 2.67 -10.99
CA VAL A 487 23.47 3.35 -11.65
C VAL A 487 24.38 2.31 -12.31
N GLY A 488 24.60 2.43 -13.61
CA GLY A 488 25.53 1.57 -14.34
C GLY A 488 26.98 1.78 -13.87
N PRO A 489 27.74 0.71 -13.54
CA PRO A 489 29.07 0.84 -12.92
C PRO A 489 30.20 1.21 -13.88
N GLU A 490 30.07 0.86 -15.17
CA GLU A 490 31.13 1.04 -16.14
C GLU A 490 31.15 2.45 -16.77
N ARG A 491 32.36 2.96 -17.08
CA ARG A 491 32.57 4.31 -17.64
C ARG A 491 33.22 4.26 -19.03
N LYS A 492 32.63 3.46 -19.93
CA LYS A 492 33.08 3.37 -21.34
C LYS A 492 32.40 4.44 -22.18
N PRO A 493 33.09 5.06 -23.20
CA PRO A 493 32.49 6.08 -24.05
C PRO A 493 31.15 5.67 -24.67
N GLY A 494 31.03 4.43 -25.16
CA GLY A 494 29.75 3.93 -25.72
C GLY A 494 28.59 3.91 -24.72
N LEU A 495 28.87 3.62 -23.45
CA LEU A 495 27.86 3.61 -22.37
C LEU A 495 27.46 5.04 -21.94
N LEU A 496 28.38 6.01 -22.08
CA LEU A 496 28.04 7.43 -21.89
C LEU A 496 27.03 7.92 -22.94
N LEU A 497 27.21 7.47 -24.21
CA LEU A 497 26.22 7.71 -25.25
C LEU A 497 24.85 7.07 -24.91
N ASP A 498 24.87 5.86 -24.36
CA ASP A 498 23.64 5.16 -23.96
C ASP A 498 22.97 5.85 -22.76
N LEU A 499 23.75 6.37 -21.79
CA LEU A 499 23.24 7.19 -20.68
C LEU A 499 22.47 8.42 -21.18
N ALA A 500 23.02 9.11 -22.20
CA ALA A 500 22.40 10.33 -22.77
C ALA A 500 21.01 10.11 -23.36
N ILE A 501 20.65 8.88 -23.69
CA ILE A 501 19.35 8.51 -24.25
C ILE A 501 18.54 7.57 -23.37
N GLY A 502 18.91 7.41 -22.06
CA GLY A 502 18.18 6.63 -21.07
C GLY A 502 18.28 5.11 -21.22
N GLN A 503 19.36 4.60 -21.82
CA GLN A 503 19.59 3.16 -22.03
C GLN A 503 20.67 2.55 -21.13
N TYR A 504 21.21 3.29 -20.16
CA TYR A 504 22.27 2.79 -19.30
C TYR A 504 21.86 2.74 -17.82
N ASP A 505 21.55 3.89 -17.22
CA ASP A 505 20.99 3.93 -15.87
C ASP A 505 19.50 3.59 -15.90
N MET A 506 18.97 3.10 -14.77
CA MET A 506 17.54 2.75 -14.62
C MET A 506 16.87 3.70 -13.62
N TYR A 507 15.67 4.14 -13.96
CA TYR A 507 14.87 5.06 -13.17
C TYR A 507 13.51 4.49 -12.82
N THR A 508 12.93 4.95 -11.71
CA THR A 508 11.57 4.54 -11.31
C THR A 508 10.51 5.36 -12.06
N PRO A 509 9.27 4.84 -12.20
CA PRO A 509 8.16 5.63 -12.74
C PRO A 509 7.93 6.95 -11.99
N LEU A 510 8.07 6.95 -10.65
CA LEU A 510 7.93 8.16 -9.83
C LEU A 510 9.04 9.19 -10.11
N GLN A 511 10.28 8.74 -10.30
CA GLN A 511 11.38 9.63 -10.70
C GLN A 511 11.10 10.29 -12.06
N LEU A 512 10.51 9.56 -13.00
CA LEU A 512 10.10 10.12 -14.28
C LEU A 512 8.97 11.15 -14.14
N ALA A 513 8.00 10.91 -13.25
CA ALA A 513 6.94 11.87 -12.97
C ALA A 513 7.51 13.15 -12.35
N GLN A 514 8.40 13.04 -11.35
CA GLN A 514 9.09 14.18 -10.74
C GLN A 514 9.96 14.93 -11.76
N TYR A 515 10.67 14.21 -12.63
CA TYR A 515 11.47 14.81 -13.71
C TYR A 515 10.62 15.67 -14.64
N VAL A 516 9.54 15.13 -15.17
CA VAL A 516 8.69 15.88 -16.10
C VAL A 516 7.93 17.01 -15.39
N SER A 517 7.54 16.81 -14.14
CA SER A 517 6.98 17.84 -13.26
C SER A 517 7.96 19.02 -13.10
N THR A 518 9.24 18.74 -12.85
CA THR A 518 10.30 19.74 -12.72
C THR A 518 10.47 20.57 -14.01
N ILE A 519 10.33 19.95 -15.18
CA ILE A 519 10.35 20.69 -16.46
C ILE A 519 9.06 21.51 -16.61
N ALA A 520 7.90 20.92 -16.30
CA ALA A 520 6.60 21.53 -16.49
C ALA A 520 6.44 22.83 -15.69
N ASN A 521 6.87 22.84 -14.43
CA ASN A 521 6.70 23.99 -13.52
C ASN A 521 7.84 25.04 -13.57
N GLY A 522 8.68 25.02 -14.61
CA GLY A 522 9.73 26.01 -14.78
C GLY A 522 11.01 25.75 -14.01
N GLY A 523 11.25 24.52 -13.57
CA GLY A 523 12.54 24.10 -12.99
C GLY A 523 12.53 23.86 -11.47
N TYR A 524 11.39 23.95 -10.80
CA TYR A 524 11.27 23.65 -9.39
C TYR A 524 11.05 22.15 -9.17
N ARG A 525 11.97 21.47 -8.51
CA ARG A 525 11.81 20.08 -8.10
C ARG A 525 11.06 20.02 -6.79
N VAL A 526 9.78 19.65 -6.84
CA VAL A 526 8.90 19.55 -5.68
C VAL A 526 8.92 18.13 -5.13
N GLN A 527 8.83 17.99 -3.80
CA GLN A 527 8.75 16.70 -3.11
C GLN A 527 7.37 16.08 -3.35
N PRO A 528 7.28 14.85 -3.93
CA PRO A 528 6.01 14.15 -4.02
C PRO A 528 5.52 13.71 -2.64
N HIS A 529 4.20 13.72 -2.42
CA HIS A 529 3.59 13.26 -1.18
C HIS A 529 2.21 12.66 -1.41
N MET A 530 1.84 11.71 -0.55
CA MET A 530 0.56 10.99 -0.59
C MET A 530 -0.45 11.53 0.42
N VAL A 531 0.01 12.10 1.53
CA VAL A 531 -0.87 12.67 2.55
C VAL A 531 -0.99 14.17 2.33
N LYS A 532 -2.23 14.66 2.30
CA LYS A 532 -2.58 16.07 2.16
C LYS A 532 -2.81 16.72 3.51
N GLU A 533 -3.62 16.07 4.37
CA GLU A 533 -4.04 16.62 5.65
C GLU A 533 -4.13 15.50 6.70
N ILE A 534 -3.87 15.86 7.95
CA ILE A 534 -4.17 15.08 9.14
C ILE A 534 -5.34 15.79 9.86
N ARG A 535 -6.39 15.04 10.21
CA ARG A 535 -7.60 15.59 10.81
C ARG A 535 -7.98 14.87 12.10
N GLU A 536 -8.64 15.59 13.01
CA GLU A 536 -9.29 14.98 14.17
C GLU A 536 -10.39 14.02 13.73
N PRO A 537 -10.63 12.93 14.50
CA PRO A 537 -11.71 12.00 14.19
C PRO A 537 -13.09 12.65 14.46
N GLU A 538 -13.99 12.61 13.47
CA GLU A 538 -15.41 12.95 13.69
C GLU A 538 -16.16 11.70 14.13
N GLN A 539 -17.00 11.81 15.17
CA GLN A 539 -17.64 10.66 15.80
C GLN A 539 -18.92 10.20 15.10
N ASP A 540 -19.72 11.11 14.54
CA ASP A 540 -21.10 10.84 14.14
C ASP A 540 -21.40 10.95 12.64
N SER A 541 -20.42 11.25 11.79
CA SER A 541 -20.69 11.46 10.37
C SER A 541 -19.59 10.92 9.47
N ASN A 542 -19.92 10.78 8.20
CA ASN A 542 -18.92 10.61 7.14
C ASN A 542 -18.27 11.97 6.76
N GLU A 543 -18.43 12.98 7.59
CA GLU A 543 -17.81 14.28 7.43
C GLU A 543 -16.38 14.27 7.97
N LEU A 544 -15.57 15.16 7.44
CA LEU A 544 -14.18 15.32 7.87
C LEU A 544 -14.13 16.21 9.11
N GLY A 545 -13.44 15.76 10.16
CA GLY A 545 -13.18 16.56 11.35
C GLY A 545 -12.24 17.75 11.10
N PRO A 546 -11.94 18.56 12.13
CA PRO A 546 -11.02 19.69 12.05
C PRO A 546 -9.63 19.30 11.57
N VAL A 547 -8.97 20.19 10.84
CA VAL A 547 -7.58 20.00 10.38
C VAL A 547 -6.62 20.19 11.54
N ILE A 548 -5.78 19.18 11.80
CA ILE A 548 -4.65 19.26 12.74
C ILE A 548 -3.41 19.77 12.01
N GLU A 549 -3.13 19.21 10.83
CA GLU A 549 -1.95 19.52 10.03
C GLU A 549 -2.29 19.46 8.54
N GLU A 550 -1.86 20.46 7.78
CA GLU A 550 -1.90 20.48 6.32
C GLU A 550 -0.48 20.38 5.78
N ILE A 551 -0.23 19.40 4.91
CA ILE A 551 1.10 19.17 4.33
C ILE A 551 1.35 20.22 3.24
N GLN A 552 2.29 21.11 3.49
CA GLN A 552 2.64 22.19 2.56
C GLN A 552 3.58 21.72 1.45
N PRO A 553 3.47 22.27 0.22
CA PRO A 553 4.39 21.98 -0.88
C PRO A 553 5.84 22.27 -0.48
N LYS A 554 6.75 21.32 -0.77
CA LYS A 554 8.16 21.46 -0.43
C LYS A 554 9.02 21.39 -1.67
N VAL A 555 9.67 22.51 -2.00
CA VAL A 555 10.68 22.59 -3.05
C VAL A 555 11.99 21.98 -2.56
N LEU A 556 12.49 20.96 -3.24
CA LEU A 556 13.75 20.28 -2.92
C LEU A 556 14.96 21.03 -3.52
N ASN A 557 14.82 21.51 -4.75
CA ASN A 557 15.78 22.39 -5.43
C ASN A 557 15.13 23.08 -6.62
N HIS A 558 15.76 24.16 -7.07
CA HIS A 558 15.51 24.76 -8.38
C HIS A 558 16.67 24.38 -9.33
N LEU A 559 16.37 24.13 -10.60
CA LEU A 559 17.39 23.84 -11.61
C LEU A 559 18.34 25.03 -11.77
N ASP A 560 19.62 24.76 -11.72
CA ASP A 560 20.65 25.76 -12.06
C ASP A 560 20.77 25.91 -13.59
N MET A 561 19.68 26.42 -14.21
CA MET A 561 19.49 26.57 -15.64
C MET A 561 18.64 27.81 -15.92
N LYS A 562 18.82 28.41 -17.09
CA LYS A 562 18.03 29.58 -17.46
C LYS A 562 16.61 29.20 -17.83
N ASP A 563 15.63 30.03 -17.46
CA ASP A 563 14.21 29.82 -17.77
C ASP A 563 13.96 29.70 -19.28
N GLU A 564 14.68 30.49 -20.10
CA GLU A 564 14.59 30.41 -21.56
C GLU A 564 14.97 29.03 -22.12
N TRP A 565 15.90 28.31 -21.45
CA TRP A 565 16.31 26.98 -21.86
C TRP A 565 15.22 25.94 -21.51
N ILE A 566 14.63 26.08 -20.33
CA ILE A 566 13.53 25.20 -19.87
C ILE A 566 12.32 25.37 -20.79
N LYS A 567 11.90 26.63 -21.07
CA LYS A 567 10.83 26.94 -22.02
C LYS A 567 11.09 26.37 -23.42
N ARG A 568 12.35 26.39 -23.86
CA ARG A 568 12.72 25.83 -25.15
C ARG A 568 12.58 24.32 -25.20
N VAL A 569 12.88 23.60 -24.10
CA VAL A 569 12.67 22.17 -24.00
C VAL A 569 11.18 21.86 -23.87
N GLN A 570 10.39 22.66 -23.11
CA GLN A 570 8.94 22.54 -23.05
C GLN A 570 8.32 22.65 -24.45
N GLU A 571 8.76 23.65 -25.27
CA GLU A 571 8.31 23.76 -26.66
C GLU A 571 8.70 22.54 -27.50
N GLY A 572 9.93 22.01 -27.33
CA GLY A 572 10.34 20.75 -27.95
C GLY A 572 9.41 19.59 -27.59
N PHE A 573 8.95 19.51 -26.32
CA PHE A 573 7.98 18.52 -25.85
C PHE A 573 6.58 18.72 -26.44
N ARG A 574 6.13 19.98 -26.60
CA ARG A 574 4.88 20.31 -27.31
C ARG A 574 4.95 19.83 -28.77
N MET A 575 6.08 20.01 -29.43
CA MET A 575 6.28 19.57 -30.81
C MET A 575 6.20 18.03 -30.95
N VAL A 576 6.63 17.27 -29.96
CA VAL A 576 6.50 15.80 -29.95
C VAL A 576 5.03 15.36 -30.06
N PHE A 577 4.11 16.10 -29.42
CA PHE A 577 2.70 15.72 -29.27
C PHE A 577 1.78 16.42 -30.28
N GLN A 578 2.12 17.66 -30.69
CA GLN A 578 1.19 18.54 -31.37
C GLN A 578 1.60 18.87 -32.82
N VAL A 579 2.89 18.76 -33.18
CA VAL A 579 3.40 19.39 -34.40
C VAL A 579 3.94 18.36 -35.39
N GLY A 580 3.44 18.39 -36.62
CA GLY A 580 4.00 17.68 -37.77
C GLY A 580 4.12 16.18 -37.58
N ASP A 581 5.33 15.64 -37.70
CA ASP A 581 5.72 14.25 -37.58
C ASP A 581 6.36 13.95 -36.21
N GLY A 582 5.95 14.65 -35.17
CA GLY A 582 6.33 14.34 -33.78
C GLY A 582 5.95 12.90 -33.41
N THR A 583 6.78 12.25 -32.57
CA THR A 583 6.66 10.79 -32.32
C THR A 583 5.35 10.39 -31.66
N ALA A 584 4.60 11.30 -31.03
CA ALA A 584 3.32 11.04 -30.36
C ALA A 584 2.12 11.75 -31.02
N THR A 585 2.31 12.48 -32.12
CA THR A 585 1.23 13.26 -32.75
C THR A 585 0.03 12.40 -33.18
N GLY A 586 0.24 11.14 -33.55
CA GLY A 586 -0.82 10.21 -33.89
C GLY A 586 -1.81 9.94 -32.75
N TYR A 587 -1.37 10.11 -31.51
CA TYR A 587 -2.18 9.87 -30.32
C TYR A 587 -2.71 11.16 -29.67
N PHE A 588 -1.93 12.24 -29.65
CA PHE A 588 -2.21 13.41 -28.81
C PHE A 588 -2.64 14.67 -29.56
N ARG A 589 -2.48 14.74 -30.87
CA ARG A 589 -2.82 15.95 -31.66
C ARG A 589 -4.30 16.38 -31.55
N SER A 590 -5.18 15.41 -31.33
CA SER A 590 -6.62 15.67 -31.18
C SER A 590 -7.03 16.03 -29.75
N ALA A 591 -6.10 16.02 -28.78
CA ALA A 591 -6.40 16.33 -27.40
C ALA A 591 -6.69 17.83 -27.23
N THR A 592 -7.81 18.17 -26.58
CA THR A 592 -8.27 19.55 -26.40
C THR A 592 -7.54 20.29 -25.27
N TYR A 593 -6.84 19.57 -24.40
CA TYR A 593 -6.12 20.10 -23.24
C TYR A 593 -4.64 20.41 -23.51
N ASN A 594 -4.25 20.53 -24.78
CA ASN A 594 -2.92 20.96 -25.23
C ASN A 594 -1.74 20.30 -24.48
N PRO A 595 -1.58 18.96 -24.56
CA PRO A 595 -0.51 18.26 -23.83
C PRO A 595 0.86 18.42 -24.49
N ALA A 596 1.91 18.30 -23.67
CA ALA A 596 3.30 18.25 -24.10
C ALA A 596 4.03 17.09 -23.42
N GLY A 597 5.07 16.54 -24.03
CA GLY A 597 5.80 15.43 -23.41
C GLY A 597 6.82 14.76 -24.32
N LYS A 598 7.27 13.57 -23.92
CA LYS A 598 8.30 12.81 -24.62
C LYS A 598 8.04 11.31 -24.53
N THR A 599 8.02 10.64 -25.67
CA THR A 599 8.01 9.18 -25.77
C THR A 599 9.39 8.59 -25.51
N GLY A 600 9.44 7.39 -24.97
CA GLY A 600 10.66 6.63 -24.77
C GLY A 600 10.49 5.17 -25.18
N THR A 601 11.53 4.66 -25.83
CA THR A 601 11.70 3.24 -26.11
C THR A 601 13.14 2.87 -25.75
N ALA A 602 13.32 1.82 -24.95
CA ALA A 602 14.63 1.35 -24.54
C ALA A 602 14.78 -0.13 -24.82
N GLN A 603 15.94 -0.52 -25.36
CA GLN A 603 16.36 -1.90 -25.39
C GLN A 603 16.67 -2.36 -23.95
N ALA A 604 16.16 -3.51 -23.57
CA ALA A 604 16.32 -4.07 -22.26
C ALA A 604 16.37 -5.59 -22.30
N PHE A 605 16.64 -6.19 -21.16
CA PHE A 605 16.55 -7.64 -20.99
C PHE A 605 15.43 -7.96 -20.00
N TYR A 606 14.74 -9.05 -20.23
CA TYR A 606 13.68 -9.52 -19.37
C TYR A 606 14.22 -10.08 -18.06
N TYR A 607 13.72 -9.56 -16.95
CA TYR A 607 13.97 -10.04 -15.58
C TYR A 607 12.66 -10.09 -14.76
N GLY A 608 11.55 -10.44 -15.42
CA GLY A 608 10.24 -10.52 -14.80
C GLY A 608 10.00 -11.82 -14.04
N THR A 609 8.73 -12.21 -13.94
CA THR A 609 8.27 -13.35 -13.14
C THR A 609 8.71 -14.70 -13.67
N ASP A 610 8.84 -14.84 -14.99
CA ASP A 610 9.32 -16.09 -15.63
C ASP A 610 10.84 -16.14 -15.65
N ARG A 611 11.43 -16.77 -14.64
CA ARG A 611 12.89 -16.90 -14.51
C ARG A 611 13.55 -17.68 -15.65
N SER A 612 12.81 -18.57 -16.32
CA SER A 612 13.34 -19.35 -17.46
C SER A 612 13.64 -18.48 -18.69
N ARG A 613 13.05 -17.28 -18.74
CA ARG A 613 13.18 -16.33 -19.85
C ARG A 613 14.09 -15.13 -19.49
N TRP A 614 14.74 -15.13 -18.33
CA TRP A 614 15.67 -14.07 -17.96
C TRP A 614 16.78 -13.87 -18.98
N GLY A 615 17.14 -12.63 -19.25
CA GLY A 615 18.12 -12.26 -20.27
C GLY A 615 17.58 -12.24 -21.70
N THR A 616 16.29 -12.54 -21.94
CA THR A 616 15.67 -12.41 -23.26
C THR A 616 15.62 -10.92 -23.66
N PRO A 617 16.10 -10.54 -24.87
CA PRO A 617 16.00 -9.18 -25.37
C PRO A 617 14.54 -8.73 -25.55
N VAL A 618 14.23 -7.55 -25.04
CA VAL A 618 12.90 -6.94 -25.06
C VAL A 618 13.00 -5.43 -25.21
N MET A 619 11.87 -4.76 -25.42
CA MET A 619 11.76 -3.31 -25.39
C MET A 619 10.93 -2.88 -24.19
N ASN A 620 11.44 -1.88 -23.46
CA ASN A 620 10.66 -1.10 -22.52
C ASN A 620 10.05 0.12 -23.23
N LEU A 621 8.82 0.45 -22.89
CA LEU A 621 8.17 1.68 -23.33
C LEU A 621 8.00 2.64 -22.18
N SER A 622 8.14 3.93 -22.43
CA SER A 622 7.85 5.00 -21.47
C SER A 622 7.19 6.20 -22.16
N LEU A 623 6.49 6.98 -21.38
CA LEU A 623 5.93 8.26 -21.76
C LEU A 623 6.05 9.21 -20.58
N VAL A 624 6.51 10.43 -20.80
CA VAL A 624 6.40 11.52 -19.85
C VAL A 624 5.63 12.65 -20.49
N SER A 625 4.71 13.26 -19.75
CA SER A 625 3.88 14.33 -20.25
C SER A 625 3.44 15.29 -19.17
N PHE A 626 3.01 16.48 -19.58
CA PHE A 626 2.31 17.44 -18.74
C PHE A 626 1.23 18.14 -19.56
N ALA A 627 0.21 18.64 -18.91
CA ALA A 627 -0.89 19.34 -19.54
C ALA A 627 -1.58 20.31 -18.55
N PRO A 628 -2.16 21.42 -19.04
CA PRO A 628 -1.93 22.01 -20.36
C PRO A 628 -0.49 22.51 -20.55
N TYR A 629 -0.06 22.69 -21.80
CA TYR A 629 1.30 23.20 -22.09
C TYR A 629 1.56 24.58 -21.52
N ASP A 630 0.56 25.48 -21.65
CA ASP A 630 0.72 26.88 -21.27
C ASP A 630 0.65 27.13 -19.77
N ASN A 631 -0.09 26.31 -19.04
CA ASN A 631 -0.24 26.35 -17.59
C ASN A 631 -0.40 24.93 -17.04
N PRO A 632 0.70 24.20 -16.87
CA PRO A 632 0.67 22.81 -16.45
C PRO A 632 -0.01 22.61 -15.09
N GLU A 633 -1.03 21.77 -15.02
CA GLU A 633 -1.74 21.41 -13.79
C GLU A 633 -1.58 19.92 -13.44
N VAL A 634 -1.09 19.13 -14.40
CA VAL A 634 -0.81 17.71 -14.21
C VAL A 634 0.45 17.30 -14.96
N ALA A 635 1.30 16.53 -14.30
CA ALA A 635 2.48 15.89 -14.85
C ALA A 635 2.32 14.36 -14.71
N MET A 636 2.67 13.61 -15.76
CA MET A 636 2.45 12.17 -15.84
C MET A 636 3.68 11.42 -16.33
N ALA A 637 3.91 10.24 -15.74
CA ALA A 637 4.79 9.22 -16.30
C ALA A 637 4.06 7.90 -16.49
N VAL A 638 4.27 7.26 -17.64
CA VAL A 638 3.83 5.90 -17.94
C VAL A 638 5.07 5.06 -18.22
N VAL A 639 5.17 3.87 -17.63
CA VAL A 639 6.26 2.91 -17.90
C VAL A 639 5.68 1.52 -18.13
N VAL A 640 5.98 0.93 -19.25
CA VAL A 640 5.59 -0.43 -19.62
C VAL A 640 6.87 -1.26 -19.85
N PRO A 641 7.36 -1.94 -18.82
CA PRO A 641 8.53 -2.79 -18.95
C PRO A 641 8.25 -4.00 -19.83
N TRP A 642 9.27 -4.42 -20.60
CA TRP A 642 9.25 -5.64 -21.40
C TRP A 642 8.06 -5.74 -22.35
N ALA A 643 7.63 -4.59 -22.87
CA ALA A 643 6.40 -4.40 -23.63
C ALA A 643 6.29 -5.33 -24.83
N TYR A 644 7.40 -5.54 -25.55
CA TYR A 644 7.43 -6.46 -26.70
C TYR A 644 8.85 -6.94 -27.03
N GLN A 645 8.92 -7.99 -27.83
CA GLN A 645 10.16 -8.53 -28.41
C GLN A 645 10.29 -8.10 -29.89
N GLY A 646 11.51 -7.92 -30.34
CA GLY A 646 11.78 -7.46 -31.73
C GLY A 646 11.80 -5.95 -31.87
N ASN A 647 11.64 -5.47 -33.11
CA ASN A 647 11.85 -4.07 -33.45
C ASN A 647 10.54 -3.23 -33.47
N THR A 648 9.39 -3.86 -33.50
CA THR A 648 8.07 -3.21 -33.58
C THR A 648 7.08 -3.89 -32.64
N GLY A 649 6.22 -3.11 -32.03
CA GLY A 649 5.18 -3.59 -31.15
C GLY A 649 4.10 -2.53 -30.89
N PRO A 650 3.05 -2.85 -30.12
CA PRO A 650 2.00 -1.89 -29.80
C PRO A 650 2.53 -0.74 -28.92
N ALA A 651 2.09 0.48 -29.18
CA ALA A 651 2.45 1.67 -28.41
C ALA A 651 1.61 1.80 -27.12
N VAL A 652 1.71 0.81 -26.24
CA VAL A 652 0.88 0.68 -25.02
C VAL A 652 1.03 1.88 -24.10
N ASN A 653 2.25 2.44 -24.00
CA ASN A 653 2.54 3.65 -23.23
C ASN A 653 1.75 4.86 -23.73
N ASP A 654 1.67 5.06 -25.04
CA ASP A 654 0.98 6.22 -25.64
C ASP A 654 -0.55 6.06 -25.52
N LEU A 655 -1.06 4.83 -25.70
CA LEU A 655 -2.48 4.51 -25.51
C LEU A 655 -2.92 4.71 -24.04
N ILE A 656 -2.18 4.17 -23.09
CA ILE A 656 -2.43 4.38 -21.65
C ILE A 656 -2.37 5.89 -21.36
N GLY A 657 -1.30 6.56 -21.75
CA GLY A 657 -1.09 7.98 -21.44
C GLY A 657 -2.18 8.88 -22.00
N ARG A 658 -2.65 8.62 -23.24
CA ARG A 658 -3.76 9.36 -23.83
C ARG A 658 -5.05 9.18 -23.04
N ARG A 659 -5.46 7.94 -22.77
CA ARG A 659 -6.68 7.63 -22.05
C ARG A 659 -6.67 8.18 -20.62
N VAL A 660 -5.51 8.14 -19.95
CA VAL A 660 -5.34 8.66 -18.59
C VAL A 660 -5.51 10.17 -18.52
N LEU A 661 -4.91 10.92 -19.45
CA LEU A 661 -5.11 12.37 -19.52
C LEU A 661 -6.56 12.72 -19.90
N ASP A 662 -7.18 11.99 -20.83
CA ASP A 662 -8.60 12.15 -21.15
C ASP A 662 -9.45 11.97 -19.89
N ALA A 663 -9.23 10.90 -19.12
CA ALA A 663 -9.97 10.63 -17.88
C ALA A 663 -9.79 11.75 -16.84
N TYR A 664 -8.59 12.28 -16.67
CA TYR A 664 -8.33 13.39 -15.76
C TYR A 664 -9.12 14.65 -16.14
N PHE A 665 -9.05 15.08 -17.40
CA PHE A 665 -9.73 16.29 -17.86
C PHE A 665 -11.26 16.12 -17.92
N ASP A 666 -11.75 14.93 -18.25
CA ASP A 666 -13.18 14.62 -18.23
C ASP A 666 -13.74 14.65 -16.80
N LEU A 667 -13.06 14.05 -15.82
CA LEU A 667 -13.46 14.13 -14.41
C LEU A 667 -13.46 15.57 -13.91
N LYS A 668 -12.44 16.33 -14.24
CA LYS A 668 -12.36 17.77 -13.88
C LYS A 668 -13.54 18.56 -14.44
N LYS A 669 -13.83 18.39 -15.73
CA LYS A 669 -14.97 19.04 -16.41
C LYS A 669 -16.31 18.66 -15.77
N ASN A 670 -16.52 17.39 -15.50
CA ASN A 670 -17.77 16.91 -14.91
C ASN A 670 -18.00 17.47 -13.50
N ARG A 671 -16.93 17.59 -12.70
CA ARG A 671 -16.99 18.20 -11.36
C ARG A 671 -17.29 19.69 -11.41
N GLN A 672 -16.72 20.43 -12.38
CA GLN A 672 -17.02 21.85 -12.57
C GLN A 672 -18.48 22.07 -12.96
N VAL A 673 -19.04 21.22 -13.82
CA VAL A 673 -20.47 21.28 -14.19
C VAL A 673 -21.36 20.99 -12.98
N ALA A 674 -21.00 20.03 -12.13
CA ALA A 674 -21.78 19.68 -10.93
C ALA A 674 -21.78 20.80 -9.86
N THR A 675 -20.76 21.64 -9.83
CA THR A 675 -20.65 22.77 -8.86
C THR A 675 -21.23 24.08 -9.40
N ASP A 676 -21.63 24.16 -10.68
CA ASP A 676 -22.23 25.36 -11.27
C ASP A 676 -23.78 25.25 -11.29
N PRO A 677 -24.50 25.98 -10.40
CA PRO A 677 -25.96 25.91 -10.31
C PRO A 677 -26.70 26.30 -11.60
N ALA A 678 -26.09 27.10 -12.47
CA ALA A 678 -26.69 27.52 -13.74
C ALA A 678 -26.66 26.42 -14.82
N GLN A 679 -25.73 25.49 -14.74
CA GLN A 679 -25.63 24.34 -15.68
C GLN A 679 -26.39 23.11 -15.20
N THR A 680 -26.57 22.92 -13.91
CA THR A 680 -27.37 21.82 -13.32
C THR A 680 -28.84 21.90 -13.77
N ASN A 681 -29.41 23.12 -13.86
CA ASN A 681 -30.79 23.33 -14.36
C ASN A 681 -30.96 22.98 -15.85
N ASN A 682 -29.92 23.15 -16.67
CA ASN A 682 -30.00 22.82 -18.11
C ASN A 682 -29.94 21.30 -18.37
N GLN A 683 -29.15 20.56 -17.60
CA GLN A 683 -29.09 19.08 -17.71
C GLN A 683 -30.37 18.41 -17.21
N THR A 684 -30.94 18.90 -16.11
CA THR A 684 -32.22 18.40 -15.59
C THR A 684 -33.36 18.68 -16.59
N THR A 685 -33.33 19.84 -17.25
CA THR A 685 -34.32 20.20 -18.27
C THR A 685 -34.16 19.35 -19.54
N GLN A 686 -32.94 19.04 -19.98
CA GLN A 686 -32.71 18.16 -21.13
C GLN A 686 -33.08 16.70 -20.84
N GLN A 687 -32.72 16.16 -19.66
CA GLN A 687 -33.13 14.80 -19.26
C GLN A 687 -34.67 14.69 -19.11
N THR A 688 -35.33 15.73 -18.61
CA THR A 688 -36.81 15.78 -18.52
C THR A 688 -37.46 15.85 -19.91
N GLN A 689 -36.86 16.60 -20.84
CA GLN A 689 -37.32 16.66 -22.23
C GLN A 689 -37.09 15.36 -23.01
N GLU A 690 -35.96 14.69 -22.80
CA GLU A 690 -35.70 13.37 -23.40
C GLU A 690 -36.65 12.29 -22.83
N GLN A 691 -36.94 12.32 -21.52
CA GLN A 691 -37.89 11.41 -20.91
C GLN A 691 -39.33 11.68 -21.38
N GLN A 692 -39.72 12.95 -21.57
CA GLN A 692 -41.01 13.32 -22.12
C GLN A 692 -41.14 12.95 -23.61
N ASN A 693 -40.08 13.13 -24.41
CA ASN A 693 -40.07 12.70 -25.81
C ASN A 693 -40.15 11.19 -25.96
N ASN A 694 -39.42 10.42 -25.10
CA ASN A 694 -39.52 8.96 -25.11
C ASN A 694 -40.90 8.45 -24.67
N GLN A 695 -41.57 9.10 -23.73
CA GLN A 695 -42.94 8.76 -23.33
C GLN A 695 -43.97 9.14 -24.42
N THR A 696 -43.72 10.22 -25.17
CA THR A 696 -44.58 10.62 -26.28
C THR A 696 -44.42 9.66 -27.46
N THR A 697 -43.19 9.20 -27.75
CA THR A 697 -42.93 8.22 -28.81
C THR A 697 -43.57 6.86 -28.51
N GLN A 698 -43.47 6.40 -27.23
CA GLN A 698 -44.15 5.16 -26.83
C GLN A 698 -45.69 5.26 -26.89
N ARG A 699 -46.28 6.41 -26.57
CA ARG A 699 -47.74 6.62 -26.71
C ARG A 699 -48.20 6.70 -28.16
N THR A 700 -47.37 7.20 -29.09
CA THR A 700 -47.68 7.22 -30.53
C THR A 700 -47.57 5.81 -31.14
N ASP A 701 -46.65 4.99 -30.71
CA ASP A 701 -46.54 3.60 -31.17
C ASP A 701 -47.70 2.71 -30.66
N GLU A 702 -48.12 2.90 -29.39
CA GLU A 702 -49.31 2.18 -28.87
C GLU A 702 -50.63 2.62 -29.54
N SER A 703 -50.76 3.89 -29.97
CA SER A 703 -51.97 4.33 -30.73
C SER A 703 -51.96 3.82 -32.16
N GLN A 704 -50.84 3.69 -32.84
CA GLN A 704 -50.78 3.10 -34.19
C GLN A 704 -51.01 1.58 -34.20
N VAL A 705 -50.60 0.87 -33.16
CA VAL A 705 -50.86 -0.58 -33.02
C VAL A 705 -52.34 -0.84 -32.74
N ASN A 706 -53.07 0.06 -32.05
CA ASN A 706 -54.49 -0.10 -31.79
C ASN A 706 -55.38 0.25 -33.02
N GLU A 707 -54.98 1.22 -33.88
CA GLU A 707 -55.69 1.49 -35.13
C GLU A 707 -55.51 0.38 -36.17
N THR A 708 -54.36 -0.30 -36.20
CA THR A 708 -54.11 -1.43 -37.11
C THR A 708 -54.90 -2.68 -36.71
N ASN A 709 -55.24 -2.88 -35.44
CA ASN A 709 -56.03 -4.00 -34.94
C ASN A 709 -57.55 -3.79 -35.06
N GLN A 710 -58.02 -2.55 -35.23
CA GLN A 710 -59.49 -2.30 -35.55
C GLN A 710 -59.79 -2.44 -37.02
N GLN A 711 -58.85 -2.28 -37.95
CA GLN A 711 -59.09 -2.49 -39.40
C GLN A 711 -59.01 -3.95 -39.85
N THR A 712 -58.46 -4.86 -39.04
CA THR A 712 -58.40 -6.31 -39.37
C THR A 712 -59.56 -7.15 -38.80
N GLY A 713 -60.50 -6.52 -38.02
CA GLY A 713 -61.65 -7.20 -37.39
C GLY A 713 -62.94 -7.19 -38.16
N GLU A 714 -63.03 -6.45 -39.30
CA GLU A 714 -64.30 -6.30 -40.03
C GLU A 714 -64.39 -7.02 -41.41
N THR A 715 -63.51 -7.96 -41.69
CA THR A 715 -63.62 -8.70 -43.02
C THR A 715 -63.58 -10.21 -42.83
N GLN A 716 -64.43 -10.78 -41.97
CA GLN A 716 -64.80 -12.20 -41.98
C GLN A 716 -66.15 -12.45 -41.33
N THR A 717 -67.21 -11.97 -41.98
CA THR A 717 -68.59 -12.59 -41.93
C THR A 717 -69.32 -12.19 -43.19
N ASN A 718 -69.15 -12.98 -44.25
CA ASN A 718 -70.16 -13.28 -45.30
C ASN A 718 -69.49 -14.05 -46.45
N GLN A 719 -69.41 -15.35 -46.35
CA GLN A 719 -69.88 -16.38 -47.31
C GLN A 719 -69.55 -17.76 -46.76
#